data_d31f44c1c9e866095fa4e1089c0a52d7
#
_entry.id   d31f44c1c9e866095fa4e1089c0a52d7
#
_cell.length_a   1.000
_cell.length_b   1.000
_cell.length_c   1.000
_cell.angle_alpha   90.00
_cell.angle_beta   90.00
_cell.angle_gamma   90.00
#
_symmetry.space_group_name_H-M   'P 1'
#
loop_
_entity.id
_entity.type
_entity.pdbx_description
1 polymer ?
#
loop_
_entity_poly.entity_id
_entity_poly.type
_entity_poly.pdbx_seq_one_letter_code
_entity_poly.pdbx_strand_id
1 'polypeptide(L)'
;LSIEIRKSIALAAIALILGISLALTPYLLYTHREKTPTQIPTTAVATITKTTVSTITVTSLKTLTPTATETHEYIDSRFTDILGYLLQAKSLYSIAQSTYISTLPLPVLAGVPSTPTLDLIRAETSTSKEPKVSETNVQVVGVDEPDIVKTNGRLIAVASSSSIYVVDALDRKVLSVLNLKGEVIGVFLCGDTLTAIVRYNMVKPIEVGVWRDLRAVVPLGTVNTSIFVIDLTDAVNPRVKLSLEVTGNFLDARRIDKYVYLVLTQDLDLNVISKYTLILPFVNGEPLNPENIHRIDQAPTSYVNIAVVDLENSTYNVESFLISRGSRIYMIPGKLYIVSDEIPYRLVIEKVLEKALTLLPEEIAKKISEYMASKEIDKAYQTLIESISALDESAVRKFVDEVNKELSTIDVELTRVYVFNVRELSIQLSNYFEVPGRLLDQFAIEEVNNITILATTVSNLKPKLYAQYIDIGVRKETVIQVVECSGSICTTRTITRPWIGEEQRKVLYIGLTYEFSSESENNVYIYDANTYKLLGKLEGLAKSERIYSARVVKNILFLVTFRNVDPLFAIDISDPSNPKVLGFLKIPGFSEYLHPLPNDMLLGIGREGSDLKISLFDVSIPADMKEVSRIYISNSYSEALYNHRAVTLDIEFGRIYIPVMLFWQPEGIAVIQVKDSSISLTTILMHQGSRRAIYIGNELYTVALNSIKIYNYQTLEELYEIPLTG
;
A
#
# COMPACT_ATOMS: atom_id res chain seq x y z
N LEU A 1 35.33 27.43 24.99
CA LEU A 1 34.59 26.40 24.20
C LEU A 1 33.65 26.99 23.16
N SER A 2 33.23 28.28 23.25
CA SER A 2 32.22 28.88 22.34
C SER A 2 32.74 29.44 21.02
N ILE A 3 34.02 29.71 20.92
CA ILE A 3 34.66 30.34 19.73
C ILE A 3 35.13 29.30 18.72
N GLU A 4 35.61 28.15 19.18
CA GLU A 4 36.03 27.05 18.28
C GLU A 4 34.85 26.36 17.61
N ILE A 5 33.69 26.17 18.30
CA ILE A 5 32.48 25.60 17.72
C ILE A 5 31.90 26.50 16.62
N ARG A 6 31.95 27.84 16.80
CA ARG A 6 31.53 28.79 15.78
C ARG A 6 32.44 28.81 14.55
N LYS A 7 33.73 28.60 14.72
CA LYS A 7 34.69 28.48 13.59
C LYS A 7 34.49 27.17 12.82
N SER A 8 34.21 26.06 13.50
CA SER A 8 33.93 24.78 12.84
C SER A 8 32.61 24.78 12.05
N ILE A 9 31.58 25.44 12.56
CA ILE A 9 30.30 25.59 11.83
C ILE A 9 30.46 26.51 10.61
N ALA A 10 31.24 27.60 10.74
CA ALA A 10 31.53 28.50 9.62
C ALA A 10 32.37 27.82 8.52
N LEU A 11 33.32 26.97 8.88
CA LEU A 11 34.12 26.20 7.92
C LEU A 11 33.30 25.12 7.21
N ALA A 12 32.40 24.47 7.93
CA ALA A 12 31.44 23.48 7.33
C ALA A 12 30.46 24.15 6.36
N ALA A 13 29.98 25.33 6.68
CA ALA A 13 29.10 26.10 5.80
C ALA A 13 29.82 26.58 4.51
N ILE A 14 31.06 27.00 4.62
CA ILE A 14 31.90 27.40 3.47
C ILE A 14 32.25 26.20 2.59
N ALA A 15 32.52 25.04 3.18
CA ALA A 15 32.74 23.79 2.42
C ALA A 15 31.48 23.31 1.67
N LEU A 16 30.32 23.49 2.26
CA LEU A 16 29.04 23.16 1.62
C LEU A 16 28.74 24.10 0.43
N ILE A 17 29.03 25.41 0.58
CA ILE A 17 28.82 26.39 -0.50
C ILE A 17 29.81 26.18 -1.64
N LEU A 18 31.03 25.83 -1.36
CA LEU A 18 32.06 25.51 -2.37
C LEU A 18 31.78 24.16 -3.05
N GLY A 19 31.24 23.17 -2.35
CA GLY A 19 30.80 21.89 -2.92
C GLY A 19 29.66 22.05 -3.91
N ILE A 20 28.69 22.91 -3.62
CA ILE A 20 27.57 23.21 -4.50
C ILE A 20 28.02 24.03 -5.74
N SER A 21 29.01 24.94 -5.56
CA SER A 21 29.56 25.74 -6.68
C SER A 21 30.36 24.87 -7.65
N LEU A 22 31.06 23.82 -7.19
CA LEU A 22 31.84 22.91 -8.04
C LEU A 22 30.94 21.86 -8.75
N ALA A 23 29.75 21.57 -8.23
CA ALA A 23 28.79 20.65 -8.87
C ALA A 23 27.98 21.30 -10.00
N LEU A 24 27.85 22.65 -10.03
CA LEU A 24 27.08 23.38 -11.03
C LEU A 24 27.92 23.83 -12.25
N THR A 25 29.23 23.84 -12.18
CA THR A 25 30.12 24.25 -13.28
C THR A 25 30.14 23.32 -14.51
N PRO A 26 29.95 22.00 -14.42
CA PRO A 26 29.84 21.15 -15.61
C PRO A 26 28.51 21.30 -16.37
N TYR A 27 27.45 21.75 -15.70
CA TYR A 27 26.11 21.83 -16.33
C TYR A 27 25.91 23.04 -17.23
N LEU A 28 26.70 24.11 -17.05
CA LEU A 28 26.60 25.36 -17.83
C LEU A 28 27.54 25.42 -19.04
N LEU A 29 28.47 24.46 -19.21
CA LEU A 29 29.41 24.43 -20.32
C LEU A 29 29.02 23.47 -21.46
N TYR A 30 27.85 22.83 -21.41
CA TYR A 30 27.44 21.84 -22.41
C TYR A 30 26.44 22.35 -23.47
N THR A 31 26.11 23.64 -23.49
CA THR A 31 25.06 24.18 -24.37
C THR A 31 25.52 25.02 -25.56
N HIS A 32 26.83 25.04 -25.92
CA HIS A 32 27.21 25.68 -27.18
C HIS A 32 28.43 24.99 -27.83
N ARG A 33 28.16 24.05 -28.72
CA ARG A 33 29.06 23.69 -29.82
C ARG A 33 28.27 23.24 -31.05
N GLU A 34 28.11 24.14 -31.97
CA GLU A 34 27.72 23.83 -33.36
C GLU A 34 28.78 22.92 -33.99
N LYS A 35 28.34 21.84 -34.61
CA LYS A 35 29.17 21.00 -35.47
C LYS A 35 28.73 21.12 -36.92
N THR A 36 29.61 21.62 -37.74
CA THR A 36 29.62 21.53 -39.20
C THR A 36 29.52 20.09 -39.69
N PRO A 37 28.81 19.82 -40.79
CA PRO A 37 28.64 18.46 -41.29
C PRO A 37 29.85 17.96 -42.09
N THR A 38 30.40 16.85 -41.66
CA THR A 38 31.40 16.08 -42.46
C THR A 38 30.69 15.01 -43.26
N GLN A 39 30.90 14.99 -44.55
CA GLN A 39 30.40 13.98 -45.48
C GLN A 39 30.96 12.60 -45.14
N ILE A 40 30.11 11.58 -45.15
CA ILE A 40 30.48 10.14 -45.11
C ILE A 40 29.96 9.49 -46.40
N PRO A 41 30.77 8.59 -47.02
CA PRO A 41 30.47 8.04 -48.34
C PRO A 41 29.36 6.98 -48.30
N THR A 42 28.56 7.01 -49.34
CA THR A 42 27.52 6.07 -49.71
C THR A 42 28.07 4.68 -49.99
N THR A 43 27.56 3.63 -49.31
CA THR A 43 27.15 2.36 -49.94
C THR A 43 26.80 1.32 -48.87
N ALA A 44 25.53 1.07 -48.65
CA ALA A 44 24.91 -0.23 -48.40
C ALA A 44 23.38 -0.04 -48.40
N VAL A 45 22.73 -0.52 -49.43
CA VAL A 45 21.27 -0.58 -49.53
C VAL A 45 20.83 -1.77 -48.70
N ALA A 46 20.45 -1.50 -47.44
CA ALA A 46 19.63 -2.42 -46.67
C ALA A 46 18.16 -2.07 -46.93
N THR A 47 17.44 -2.99 -47.55
CA THR A 47 16.00 -2.88 -47.77
C THR A 47 15.31 -2.96 -46.40
N ILE A 48 15.02 -1.82 -45.82
CA ILE A 48 14.19 -1.74 -44.59
C ILE A 48 12.74 -1.94 -45.04
N THR A 49 12.24 -3.15 -44.82
CA THR A 49 10.79 -3.40 -44.88
C THR A 49 10.14 -2.56 -43.76
N LYS A 50 9.48 -1.49 -44.14
CA LYS A 50 8.77 -0.61 -43.22
C LYS A 50 7.56 -1.37 -42.66
N THR A 51 7.74 -2.07 -41.52
CA THR A 51 6.61 -2.64 -40.79
C THR A 51 5.83 -1.49 -40.19
N THR A 52 4.60 -1.29 -40.63
CA THR A 52 3.73 -0.25 -40.11
C THR A 52 3.21 -0.71 -38.75
N VAL A 53 3.74 -0.18 -37.67
CA VAL A 53 3.20 -0.41 -36.32
C VAL A 53 1.93 0.44 -36.19
N SER A 54 0.79 -0.18 -35.87
CA SER A 54 -0.45 0.52 -35.59
C SER A 54 -0.40 1.08 -34.18
N THR A 55 -0.35 2.40 -34.06
CA THR A 55 -0.47 3.10 -32.77
C THR A 55 -1.94 3.44 -32.56
N ILE A 56 -2.54 2.84 -31.53
CA ILE A 56 -3.91 3.14 -31.13
C ILE A 56 -3.85 4.01 -29.89
N THR A 57 -4.27 5.27 -30.01
CA THR A 57 -4.49 6.13 -28.87
C THR A 57 -5.90 5.88 -28.38
N VAL A 58 -6.04 5.20 -27.23
CA VAL A 58 -7.32 5.13 -26.53
C VAL A 58 -7.57 6.50 -25.88
N THR A 59 -7.95 7.49 -26.71
CA THR A 59 -8.64 8.66 -26.19
C THR A 59 -9.96 8.13 -25.65
N SER A 60 -10.19 8.32 -24.35
CA SER A 60 -11.40 7.93 -23.63
C SER A 60 -12.58 7.80 -24.61
N LEU A 61 -13.16 6.59 -24.66
CA LEU A 61 -14.54 6.47 -25.12
C LEU A 61 -15.29 7.65 -24.49
N LYS A 62 -15.79 8.56 -25.33
CA LYS A 62 -16.49 9.76 -24.92
C LYS A 62 -16.68 9.82 -23.41
N THR A 63 -15.80 10.47 -22.69
CA THR A 63 -16.26 11.24 -21.57
C THR A 63 -17.43 11.99 -22.19
N LEU A 64 -18.64 11.60 -21.88
CA LEU A 64 -19.77 12.48 -21.95
C LEU A 64 -19.29 13.66 -21.11
N THR A 65 -18.66 14.64 -21.77
CA THR A 65 -18.58 15.97 -21.21
C THR A 65 -20.04 16.21 -20.88
N PRO A 66 -20.40 16.40 -19.59
CA PRO A 66 -21.69 16.92 -19.31
C PRO A 66 -21.74 18.23 -20.08
N THR A 67 -22.43 18.26 -21.20
CA THR A 67 -22.98 19.49 -21.70
C THR A 67 -23.71 20.04 -20.49
N ALA A 68 -23.25 21.17 -19.98
CA ALA A 68 -23.89 21.89 -18.89
C ALA A 68 -25.33 22.17 -19.32
N THR A 69 -26.26 21.27 -18.99
CA THR A 69 -27.71 21.40 -19.01
C THR A 69 -28.34 20.00 -19.05
N GLU A 70 -28.22 19.29 -17.96
CA GLU A 70 -29.20 18.38 -17.41
C GLU A 70 -28.65 17.97 -16.06
N THR A 71 -29.06 18.67 -14.99
CA THR A 71 -28.90 18.22 -13.63
C THR A 71 -29.79 16.98 -13.50
N HIS A 72 -29.23 15.77 -13.71
CA HIS A 72 -29.82 14.57 -13.20
C HIS A 72 -29.76 14.69 -11.67
N GLU A 73 -30.84 15.17 -11.06
CA GLU A 73 -31.03 15.05 -9.63
C GLU A 73 -31.15 13.57 -9.30
N TYR A 74 -30.07 12.98 -8.79
CA TYR A 74 -30.11 11.68 -8.13
C TYR A 74 -30.85 11.86 -6.80
N ILE A 75 -32.18 11.76 -6.85
CA ILE A 75 -33.03 11.99 -5.67
C ILE A 75 -33.17 10.67 -4.89
N ASP A 76 -32.17 10.33 -4.08
CA ASP A 76 -32.20 9.18 -3.21
C ASP A 76 -32.01 9.58 -1.73
N SER A 77 -33.07 9.43 -0.92
CA SER A 77 -33.04 9.76 0.50
C SER A 77 -32.04 8.92 1.30
N ARG A 78 -31.62 7.76 0.81
CA ARG A 78 -30.63 6.89 1.49
C ARG A 78 -29.24 7.53 1.62
N PHE A 79 -28.93 8.53 0.80
CA PHE A 79 -27.70 9.32 0.99
C PHE A 79 -27.70 10.11 2.29
N THR A 80 -28.87 10.45 2.85
CA THR A 80 -28.95 11.12 4.16
C THR A 80 -28.50 10.21 5.31
N ASP A 81 -28.73 8.90 5.19
CA ASP A 81 -28.31 7.93 6.18
C ASP A 81 -26.78 7.77 6.16
N ILE A 82 -26.18 7.79 4.96
CA ILE A 82 -24.73 7.79 4.82
C ILE A 82 -24.13 9.07 5.40
N LEU A 83 -24.74 10.23 5.13
CA LEU A 83 -24.30 11.50 5.69
C LEU A 83 -24.36 11.49 7.23
N GLY A 84 -25.47 11.03 7.81
CA GLY A 84 -25.61 10.93 9.28
C GLY A 84 -24.51 10.08 9.91
N TYR A 85 -24.20 8.95 9.29
CA TYR A 85 -23.14 8.05 9.71
C TYR A 85 -21.73 8.70 9.59
N LEU A 86 -21.43 9.42 8.50
CA LEU A 86 -20.16 10.11 8.32
C LEU A 86 -20.01 11.33 9.25
N LEU A 87 -21.09 12.03 9.58
CA LEU A 87 -21.04 13.12 10.58
C LEU A 87 -20.74 12.58 11.97
N GLN A 88 -21.28 11.42 12.34
CA GLN A 88 -20.93 10.75 13.59
C GLN A 88 -19.44 10.33 13.61
N ALA A 89 -18.95 9.75 12.52
CA ALA A 89 -17.53 9.41 12.38
C ALA A 89 -16.62 10.65 12.49
N LYS A 90 -17.02 11.77 11.84
CA LYS A 90 -16.32 13.05 11.95
C LYS A 90 -16.22 13.54 13.38
N SER A 91 -17.29 13.44 14.16
CA SER A 91 -17.30 13.85 15.56
C SER A 91 -16.29 13.05 16.38
N LEU A 92 -16.26 11.73 16.24
CA LEU A 92 -15.28 10.84 16.88
C LEU A 92 -13.84 11.17 16.46
N TYR A 93 -13.62 11.42 15.16
CA TYR A 93 -12.31 11.73 14.63
C TYR A 93 -11.79 13.11 15.05
N SER A 94 -12.67 14.10 15.23
CA SER A 94 -12.29 15.42 15.73
C SER A 94 -11.75 15.35 17.16
N ILE A 95 -12.24 14.44 17.97
CA ILE A 95 -11.70 14.14 19.30
C ILE A 95 -10.29 13.59 19.18
N ALA A 96 -10.08 12.63 18.28
CA ALA A 96 -8.77 12.04 18.03
C ALA A 96 -7.77 13.08 17.47
N GLN A 97 -8.19 13.97 16.56
CA GLN A 97 -7.34 15.03 16.00
C GLN A 97 -7.05 16.19 16.97
N SER A 98 -7.99 16.59 17.81
CA SER A 98 -7.73 17.61 18.84
C SER A 98 -6.63 17.17 19.81
N THR A 99 -6.32 15.87 19.82
CA THR A 99 -5.24 15.23 20.53
C THR A 99 -3.91 15.18 19.76
N TYR A 100 -3.87 15.54 18.48
CA TYR A 100 -2.73 15.31 17.58
C TYR A 100 -1.83 16.51 17.33
N ILE A 101 -1.84 17.53 18.18
CA ILE A 101 -0.85 18.61 18.12
C ILE A 101 0.28 18.33 19.11
N SER A 102 0.99 17.26 18.93
CA SER A 102 2.41 17.19 19.26
C SER A 102 3.09 16.42 18.16
N THR A 103 3.72 17.16 17.31
CA THR A 103 4.60 16.77 16.23
C THR A 103 5.77 15.96 16.74
N LEU A 104 5.57 14.66 16.91
CA LEU A 104 6.60 13.75 16.44
C LEU A 104 6.04 13.20 15.13
N PRO A 105 6.79 13.33 14.01
CA PRO A 105 6.46 12.50 12.88
C PRO A 105 6.40 11.10 13.45
N LEU A 106 5.23 10.45 13.38
CA LEU A 106 5.23 9.00 13.29
C LEU A 106 6.39 8.73 12.32
N PRO A 107 7.41 7.93 12.70
CA PRO A 107 8.30 7.49 11.68
C PRO A 107 7.33 6.97 10.63
N VAL A 108 7.24 7.70 9.52
CA VAL A 108 6.74 7.13 8.29
C VAL A 108 7.66 5.93 8.19
N LEU A 109 7.15 4.80 8.64
CA LEU A 109 7.68 3.53 8.25
C LEU A 109 7.56 3.66 6.75
N ALA A 110 8.64 4.16 6.15
CA ALA A 110 8.85 4.10 4.73
C ALA A 110 8.45 2.69 4.44
N GLY A 111 7.30 2.54 3.74
CA GLY A 111 6.69 1.25 3.63
C GLY A 111 7.79 0.29 3.28
N VAL A 112 8.14 -0.58 4.22
CA VAL A 112 9.08 -1.66 3.95
C VAL A 112 8.33 -2.43 2.89
N PRO A 113 8.85 -2.48 1.68
CA PRO A 113 8.13 -3.09 0.57
C PRO A 113 7.88 -4.54 0.93
N SER A 114 6.67 -4.97 0.72
CA SER A 114 6.17 -6.31 1.02
C SER A 114 6.84 -7.37 0.19
N THR A 115 7.20 -8.47 0.80
CA THR A 115 7.81 -9.65 0.20
C THR A 115 6.86 -10.85 0.22
N PRO A 116 6.93 -11.68 -0.75
CA PRO A 116 5.95 -12.71 -1.09
C PRO A 116 6.30 -14.16 -0.85
N THR A 117 5.31 -15.02 -1.06
CA THR A 117 5.39 -16.46 -0.87
C THR A 117 4.61 -17.29 -1.90
N LEU A 118 5.01 -18.54 -2.08
CA LEU A 118 4.39 -19.50 -2.99
C LEU A 118 4.14 -20.85 -2.36
N ASP A 119 3.00 -21.46 -2.75
CA ASP A 119 2.75 -22.88 -2.52
C ASP A 119 3.52 -23.77 -3.49
N LEU A 120 3.86 -24.97 -3.01
CA LEU A 120 4.50 -26.01 -3.81
C LEU A 120 3.58 -26.41 -4.97
N ILE A 121 3.97 -26.06 -6.18
CA ILE A 121 3.40 -26.64 -7.38
C ILE A 121 3.77 -28.14 -7.38
N ARG A 122 2.77 -28.98 -7.22
CA ARG A 122 2.88 -30.36 -7.64
C ARG A 122 2.85 -30.33 -9.17
N ALA A 123 4.02 -30.47 -9.79
CA ALA A 123 4.11 -30.59 -11.23
C ALA A 123 3.32 -31.83 -11.67
N GLU A 124 2.11 -31.63 -12.13
CA GLU A 124 1.46 -32.62 -12.97
C GLU A 124 2.18 -32.54 -14.32
N THR A 125 2.87 -33.59 -14.65
CA THR A 125 3.50 -33.77 -15.96
C THR A 125 2.41 -33.81 -17.01
N SER A 126 2.03 -32.65 -17.52
CA SER A 126 1.24 -32.54 -18.73
C SER A 126 2.16 -32.77 -19.93
N THR A 127 2.02 -33.90 -20.57
CA THR A 127 2.62 -34.18 -21.88
C THR A 127 1.87 -33.40 -22.97
N SER A 128 1.97 -32.08 -22.98
CA SER A 128 1.50 -31.24 -24.07
C SER A 128 2.68 -30.69 -24.84
N LYS A 129 2.56 -30.70 -26.19
CA LYS A 129 3.55 -30.19 -27.15
C LYS A 129 3.59 -28.66 -27.23
N GLU A 130 3.09 -27.96 -26.24
CA GLU A 130 3.14 -26.50 -26.17
C GLU A 130 4.52 -26.05 -25.66
N PRO A 131 5.05 -24.92 -26.14
CA PRO A 131 6.32 -24.39 -25.64
C PRO A 131 6.19 -24.06 -24.15
N LYS A 132 7.22 -24.46 -23.38
CA LYS A 132 7.32 -24.11 -21.97
C LYS A 132 7.36 -22.58 -21.80
N VAL A 133 6.50 -22.03 -20.96
CA VAL A 133 6.34 -20.58 -20.75
C VAL A 133 6.49 -20.25 -19.27
N SER A 134 7.21 -19.17 -18.96
CA SER A 134 7.29 -18.67 -17.58
C SER A 134 5.97 -18.09 -17.13
N GLU A 135 5.57 -18.42 -15.93
CA GLU A 135 4.43 -17.81 -15.24
C GLU A 135 4.90 -16.68 -14.32
N THR A 136 4.01 -15.77 -14.01
CA THR A 136 4.25 -14.77 -12.94
C THR A 136 4.34 -15.50 -11.62
N ASN A 137 5.33 -15.15 -10.83
CA ASN A 137 5.44 -15.62 -9.47
C ASN A 137 4.29 -15.01 -8.64
N VAL A 138 3.34 -15.84 -8.19
CA VAL A 138 2.13 -15.42 -7.47
C VAL A 138 2.13 -15.94 -6.04
N GLN A 139 1.37 -15.30 -5.16
CA GLN A 139 1.27 -15.71 -3.75
C GLN A 139 0.52 -17.03 -3.59
N VAL A 140 -0.58 -17.19 -4.31
CA VAL A 140 -1.48 -18.36 -4.22
C VAL A 140 -1.65 -18.96 -5.60
N VAL A 141 -1.42 -20.25 -5.71
CA VAL A 141 -1.61 -20.99 -6.97
C VAL A 141 -3.06 -20.88 -7.43
N GLY A 142 -3.25 -20.58 -8.73
CA GLY A 142 -4.57 -20.39 -9.33
C GLY A 142 -5.18 -18.99 -9.08
N VAL A 143 -4.48 -18.12 -8.35
CA VAL A 143 -4.85 -16.70 -8.16
C VAL A 143 -3.79 -15.84 -8.82
N ASP A 144 -4.04 -15.40 -10.05
CA ASP A 144 -3.09 -14.59 -10.82
C ASP A 144 -3.01 -13.15 -10.28
N GLU A 145 -1.84 -12.56 -10.39
CA GLU A 145 -1.54 -11.19 -9.94
C GLU A 145 -1.14 -10.31 -11.12
N PRO A 146 -1.50 -9.01 -11.12
CA PRO A 146 -1.09 -8.10 -12.19
C PRO A 146 0.42 -7.88 -12.13
N ASP A 147 1.07 -7.80 -13.29
CA ASP A 147 2.48 -7.41 -13.38
C ASP A 147 2.71 -6.45 -14.54
N ILE A 148 3.88 -5.85 -14.61
CA ILE A 148 4.28 -4.97 -15.73
C ILE A 148 4.59 -5.73 -17.02
N VAL A 149 4.82 -7.05 -16.94
CA VAL A 149 5.05 -7.93 -18.08
C VAL A 149 4.22 -9.19 -17.92
N LYS A 150 3.45 -9.53 -18.95
CA LYS A 150 2.70 -10.78 -19.03
C LYS A 150 2.90 -11.42 -20.40
N THR A 151 2.87 -12.75 -20.45
CA THR A 151 2.92 -13.50 -21.70
C THR A 151 1.95 -14.67 -21.69
N ASN A 152 1.41 -15.00 -22.86
CA ASN A 152 0.64 -16.23 -23.11
C ASN A 152 1.42 -17.25 -23.93
N GLY A 153 2.76 -17.04 -24.10
CA GLY A 153 3.63 -17.90 -24.92
C GLY A 153 3.77 -17.46 -26.39
N ARG A 154 2.84 -16.63 -26.88
CA ARG A 154 2.92 -16.02 -28.20
C ARG A 154 3.06 -14.50 -28.11
N LEU A 155 2.20 -13.87 -27.36
CA LEU A 155 2.21 -12.43 -27.12
C LEU A 155 2.92 -12.10 -25.83
N ILE A 156 3.64 -10.99 -25.82
CA ILE A 156 4.22 -10.37 -24.63
C ILE A 156 3.59 -8.99 -24.50
N ALA A 157 2.89 -8.73 -23.39
CA ALA A 157 2.36 -7.42 -23.06
C ALA A 157 3.31 -6.74 -22.08
N VAL A 158 3.84 -5.57 -22.44
CA VAL A 158 4.77 -4.78 -21.62
C VAL A 158 4.15 -3.45 -21.28
N ALA A 159 3.90 -3.22 -20.00
CA ALA A 159 3.46 -1.93 -19.48
C ALA A 159 4.67 -1.01 -19.27
N SER A 160 4.65 0.15 -19.89
CA SER A 160 5.69 1.17 -19.79
C SER A 160 5.06 2.56 -19.66
N SER A 161 5.13 3.14 -18.48
CA SER A 161 4.52 4.45 -18.18
C SER A 161 3.02 4.49 -18.53
N SER A 162 2.63 5.22 -19.56
CA SER A 162 1.23 5.33 -20.04
C SER A 162 0.92 4.44 -21.25
N SER A 163 1.83 3.57 -21.65
CA SER A 163 1.69 2.76 -22.86
C SER A 163 1.79 1.27 -22.54
N ILE A 164 1.14 0.46 -23.37
CA ILE A 164 1.31 -1.00 -23.35
C ILE A 164 1.77 -1.40 -24.74
N TYR A 165 2.92 -2.07 -24.83
CA TYR A 165 3.44 -2.65 -26.03
C TYR A 165 2.97 -4.11 -26.13
N VAL A 166 2.35 -4.46 -27.24
CA VAL A 166 1.98 -5.85 -27.57
C VAL A 166 2.99 -6.36 -28.57
N VAL A 167 3.77 -7.35 -28.15
CA VAL A 167 4.90 -7.90 -28.92
C VAL A 167 4.60 -9.34 -29.30
N ASP A 168 4.83 -9.70 -30.55
CA ASP A 168 4.86 -11.10 -31.00
C ASP A 168 6.23 -11.69 -30.69
N ALA A 169 6.26 -12.71 -29.84
CA ALA A 169 7.50 -13.35 -29.43
C ALA A 169 8.19 -14.12 -30.60
N LEU A 170 7.40 -14.77 -31.48
CA LEU A 170 7.91 -15.56 -32.58
C LEU A 170 8.45 -14.67 -33.69
N ASP A 171 7.67 -13.67 -34.10
CA ASP A 171 8.06 -12.71 -35.14
C ASP A 171 9.03 -11.64 -34.63
N ARG A 172 9.29 -11.59 -33.33
CA ARG A 172 10.21 -10.64 -32.67
C ARG A 172 9.96 -9.19 -33.05
N LYS A 173 8.68 -8.78 -33.01
CA LYS A 173 8.26 -7.44 -33.41
C LYS A 173 7.13 -6.89 -32.53
N VAL A 174 7.07 -5.57 -32.39
CA VAL A 174 5.92 -4.87 -31.81
C VAL A 174 4.77 -4.93 -32.81
N LEU A 175 3.63 -5.46 -32.40
CA LEU A 175 2.41 -5.53 -33.21
C LEU A 175 1.59 -4.26 -33.06
N SER A 176 1.40 -3.78 -31.82
CA SER A 176 0.65 -2.57 -31.52
C SER A 176 1.14 -1.89 -30.25
N VAL A 177 0.82 -0.59 -30.12
CA VAL A 177 1.07 0.22 -28.93
C VAL A 177 -0.25 0.85 -28.51
N LEU A 178 -0.64 0.56 -27.28
CA LEU A 178 -1.84 1.10 -26.66
C LEU A 178 -1.45 2.27 -25.74
N ASN A 179 -1.81 3.49 -26.10
CA ASN A 179 -1.57 4.67 -25.27
C ASN A 179 -2.81 4.95 -24.40
N LEU A 180 -2.63 4.93 -23.09
CA LEU A 180 -3.69 5.08 -22.10
C LEU A 180 -3.50 6.41 -21.33
N LYS A 181 -4.62 6.99 -20.88
CA LYS A 181 -4.57 8.19 -20.07
C LYS A 181 -4.24 7.84 -18.63
N GLY A 182 -2.99 7.99 -18.23
CA GLY A 182 -2.53 7.71 -16.87
C GLY A 182 -1.36 6.72 -16.86
N GLU A 183 -0.95 6.32 -15.67
CA GLU A 183 0.12 5.35 -15.44
C GLU A 183 -0.44 3.93 -15.46
N VAL A 184 0.07 3.07 -16.32
CA VAL A 184 -0.25 1.64 -16.32
C VAL A 184 0.51 0.97 -15.18
N ILE A 185 -0.21 0.55 -14.16
CA ILE A 185 0.38 -0.04 -12.94
C ILE A 185 0.51 -1.56 -13.00
N GLY A 186 -0.21 -2.20 -13.90
CA GLY A 186 -0.11 -3.64 -14.12
C GLY A 186 -1.09 -4.13 -15.17
N VAL A 187 -0.80 -5.30 -15.70
CA VAL A 187 -1.62 -5.98 -16.70
C VAL A 187 -1.84 -7.45 -16.33
N PHE A 188 -2.96 -8.01 -16.80
CA PHE A 188 -3.18 -9.45 -16.92
C PHE A 188 -3.28 -9.81 -18.40
N LEU A 189 -2.84 -10.99 -18.75
CA LEU A 189 -3.00 -11.54 -20.10
C LEU A 189 -3.53 -12.98 -19.99
N CYS A 190 -4.74 -13.18 -20.50
CA CYS A 190 -5.42 -14.47 -20.47
C CYS A 190 -5.90 -14.82 -21.87
N GLY A 191 -5.27 -15.79 -22.53
CA GLY A 191 -5.49 -16.04 -23.95
C GLY A 191 -5.25 -14.75 -24.75
N ASP A 192 -6.26 -14.34 -25.53
CA ASP A 192 -6.21 -13.10 -26.32
C ASP A 192 -6.89 -11.91 -25.60
N THR A 193 -7.15 -12.00 -24.29
CA THR A 193 -7.71 -10.91 -23.51
C THR A 193 -6.64 -10.26 -22.63
N LEU A 194 -6.36 -9.01 -22.90
CA LEU A 194 -5.49 -8.16 -22.10
C LEU A 194 -6.32 -7.30 -21.16
N THR A 195 -5.98 -7.31 -19.88
CA THR A 195 -6.58 -6.40 -18.90
C THR A 195 -5.52 -5.43 -18.41
N ALA A 196 -5.79 -4.13 -18.50
CA ALA A 196 -4.88 -3.08 -18.07
C ALA A 196 -5.46 -2.31 -16.88
N ILE A 197 -4.65 -2.11 -15.86
CA ILE A 197 -4.99 -1.29 -14.69
C ILE A 197 -4.23 0.02 -14.80
N VAL A 198 -4.94 1.15 -14.79
CA VAL A 198 -4.38 2.48 -15.06
C VAL A 198 -4.76 3.43 -13.95
N ARG A 199 -3.79 4.14 -13.41
CA ARG A 199 -3.98 5.14 -12.35
C ARG A 199 -3.75 6.55 -12.89
N TYR A 200 -4.58 7.51 -12.46
CA TYR A 200 -4.37 8.93 -12.72
C TYR A 200 -4.97 9.83 -11.63
N ASN A 201 -4.43 11.02 -11.49
CA ASN A 201 -4.95 12.01 -10.57
C ASN A 201 -6.05 12.85 -11.24
N MET A 202 -7.13 13.09 -10.52
CA MET A 202 -8.18 13.98 -10.98
C MET A 202 -7.66 15.42 -11.03
N VAL A 203 -7.85 16.06 -12.18
CA VAL A 203 -7.43 17.46 -12.42
C VAL A 203 -8.52 18.47 -12.12
N LYS A 204 -9.75 18.01 -11.87
CA LYS A 204 -10.91 18.85 -11.50
C LYS A 204 -11.74 18.11 -10.46
N PRO A 205 -12.29 18.83 -9.46
CA PRO A 205 -13.24 18.22 -8.54
C PRO A 205 -14.53 17.88 -9.29
N ILE A 206 -15.22 16.84 -8.84
CA ILE A 206 -16.57 16.51 -9.28
C ILE A 206 -17.53 16.86 -8.16
N GLU A 207 -18.66 17.46 -8.50
CA GLU A 207 -19.72 17.79 -7.56
C GLU A 207 -21.07 17.49 -8.23
N VAL A 208 -21.87 16.62 -7.62
CA VAL A 208 -23.18 16.17 -8.13
C VAL A 208 -24.23 16.28 -7.03
N GLY A 209 -25.40 16.83 -7.35
CA GLY A 209 -26.55 16.82 -6.45
C GLY A 209 -27.10 15.40 -6.27
N VAL A 210 -27.24 14.93 -5.03
CA VAL A 210 -27.71 13.57 -4.73
C VAL A 210 -29.04 13.54 -3.97
N TRP A 211 -29.38 14.61 -3.25
CA TRP A 211 -30.66 14.77 -2.55
C TRP A 211 -30.88 16.20 -2.11
N ARG A 212 -31.95 16.88 -2.59
CA ARG A 212 -32.25 18.29 -2.24
C ARG A 212 -30.98 19.16 -2.32
N ASP A 213 -30.56 19.73 -1.19
CA ASP A 213 -29.36 20.57 -1.10
C ASP A 213 -28.08 19.76 -0.84
N LEU A 214 -28.17 18.40 -0.73
CA LEU A 214 -27.04 17.54 -0.45
C LEU A 214 -26.27 17.22 -1.75
N ARG A 215 -24.96 17.40 -1.69
CA ARG A 215 -24.05 17.16 -2.81
C ARG A 215 -23.02 16.09 -2.49
N ALA A 216 -22.81 15.19 -3.42
CA ALA A 216 -21.69 14.30 -3.44
C ALA A 216 -20.49 14.98 -4.09
N VAL A 217 -19.33 14.89 -3.49
CA VAL A 217 -18.11 15.50 -4.00
C VAL A 217 -16.98 14.49 -4.12
N VAL A 218 -16.14 14.69 -5.15
CA VAL A 218 -14.82 14.08 -5.24
C VAL A 218 -13.83 15.23 -5.21
N PRO A 219 -13.00 15.34 -4.15
CA PRO A 219 -12.04 16.43 -4.01
C PRO A 219 -10.98 16.42 -5.12
N LEU A 220 -10.43 17.61 -5.41
CA LEU A 220 -9.27 17.74 -6.28
C LEU A 220 -8.10 16.91 -5.75
N GLY A 221 -7.39 16.23 -6.64
CA GLY A 221 -6.25 15.37 -6.28
C GLY A 221 -6.65 13.96 -5.85
N THR A 222 -7.96 13.63 -5.79
CA THR A 222 -8.39 12.24 -5.63
C THR A 222 -7.85 11.41 -6.79
N VAL A 223 -7.37 10.22 -6.47
CA VAL A 223 -6.87 9.27 -7.47
C VAL A 223 -8.05 8.48 -8.02
N ASN A 224 -8.06 8.30 -9.34
CA ASN A 224 -8.93 7.36 -10.02
C ASN A 224 -8.12 6.18 -10.54
N THR A 225 -8.71 5.01 -10.49
CA THR A 225 -8.17 3.81 -11.10
C THR A 225 -9.14 3.31 -12.16
N SER A 226 -8.64 3.09 -13.37
CA SER A 226 -9.42 2.51 -14.48
C SER A 226 -8.93 1.12 -14.78
N ILE A 227 -9.86 0.22 -15.13
CA ILE A 227 -9.56 -1.09 -15.68
C ILE A 227 -10.09 -1.15 -17.12
N PHE A 228 -9.24 -1.57 -18.04
CA PHE A 228 -9.57 -1.75 -19.46
C PHE A 228 -9.50 -3.24 -19.79
N VAL A 229 -10.55 -3.77 -20.40
CA VAL A 229 -10.56 -5.11 -21.00
C VAL A 229 -10.41 -4.95 -22.50
N ILE A 230 -9.34 -5.52 -23.05
CA ILE A 230 -8.88 -5.31 -24.42
C ILE A 230 -8.79 -6.65 -25.13
N ASP A 231 -9.42 -6.75 -26.28
CA ASP A 231 -9.36 -7.91 -27.17
C ASP A 231 -8.13 -7.84 -28.06
N LEU A 232 -7.29 -8.84 -27.98
CA LEU A 232 -6.08 -9.05 -28.79
C LEU A 232 -6.22 -10.16 -29.84
N THR A 233 -7.46 -10.62 -30.16
CA THR A 233 -7.67 -11.60 -31.24
C THR A 233 -7.05 -11.10 -32.55
N ASP A 234 -7.17 -9.80 -32.83
CA ASP A 234 -6.34 -9.07 -33.79
C ASP A 234 -5.35 -8.19 -33.02
N ALA A 235 -4.17 -8.72 -32.68
CA ALA A 235 -3.19 -8.02 -31.87
C ALA A 235 -2.54 -6.82 -32.58
N VAL A 236 -2.74 -6.68 -33.91
CA VAL A 236 -2.32 -5.50 -34.67
C VAL A 236 -3.33 -4.36 -34.51
N ASN A 237 -4.62 -4.68 -34.35
CA ASN A 237 -5.70 -3.72 -34.16
C ASN A 237 -6.52 -4.07 -32.91
N PRO A 238 -5.95 -3.91 -31.69
CA PRO A 238 -6.62 -4.22 -30.43
C PRO A 238 -7.91 -3.43 -30.25
N ARG A 239 -8.90 -4.03 -29.58
CA ARG A 239 -10.20 -3.39 -29.34
C ARG A 239 -10.53 -3.36 -27.86
N VAL A 240 -10.88 -2.20 -27.34
CA VAL A 240 -11.37 -2.08 -25.96
C VAL A 240 -12.81 -2.60 -25.91
N LYS A 241 -13.04 -3.66 -25.13
CA LYS A 241 -14.38 -4.23 -24.86
C LYS A 241 -15.06 -3.57 -23.68
N LEU A 242 -14.30 -3.19 -22.65
CA LEU A 242 -14.79 -2.56 -21.44
C LEU A 242 -13.78 -1.52 -20.94
N SER A 243 -14.32 -0.40 -20.47
CA SER A 243 -13.59 0.59 -19.65
C SER A 243 -14.43 0.86 -18.42
N LEU A 244 -13.87 0.60 -17.25
CA LEU A 244 -14.48 0.88 -15.95
C LEU A 244 -13.54 1.80 -15.17
N GLU A 245 -14.06 2.96 -14.74
CA GLU A 245 -13.37 3.93 -13.90
C GLU A 245 -14.00 3.94 -12.51
N VAL A 246 -13.17 3.85 -11.47
CA VAL A 246 -13.62 3.89 -10.08
C VAL A 246 -12.70 4.82 -9.28
N THR A 247 -13.27 5.68 -8.43
CA THR A 247 -12.48 6.51 -7.52
C THR A 247 -11.76 5.66 -6.49
N GLY A 248 -10.51 6.00 -6.24
CA GLY A 248 -9.66 5.36 -5.23
C GLY A 248 -8.27 5.02 -5.74
N ASN A 249 -7.33 4.96 -4.81
CA ASN A 249 -5.97 4.46 -5.04
C ASN A 249 -5.99 2.95 -5.20
N PHE A 250 -5.26 2.46 -6.17
CA PHE A 250 -5.01 1.03 -6.33
C PHE A 250 -4.31 0.46 -5.10
N LEU A 251 -4.92 -0.54 -4.49
CA LEU A 251 -4.30 -1.32 -3.42
C LEU A 251 -3.65 -2.57 -4.00
N ASP A 252 -4.42 -3.42 -4.62
CA ASP A 252 -3.94 -4.57 -5.41
C ASP A 252 -5.11 -5.15 -6.24
N ALA A 253 -4.81 -6.16 -7.08
CA ALA A 253 -5.82 -6.91 -7.85
C ALA A 253 -5.45 -8.39 -7.90
N ARG A 254 -6.48 -9.21 -8.10
CA ARG A 254 -6.34 -10.67 -8.28
C ARG A 254 -7.23 -11.11 -9.41
N ARG A 255 -6.76 -12.11 -10.17
CA ARG A 255 -7.59 -12.78 -11.19
C ARG A 255 -7.75 -14.25 -10.84
N ILE A 256 -8.99 -14.70 -10.85
CA ILE A 256 -9.34 -16.11 -10.74
C ILE A 256 -10.20 -16.44 -11.96
N ASP A 257 -9.76 -17.37 -12.76
CA ASP A 257 -10.39 -17.72 -14.04
C ASP A 257 -10.62 -16.47 -14.91
N LYS A 258 -11.87 -16.15 -15.21
CA LYS A 258 -12.30 -14.98 -15.99
C LYS A 258 -12.63 -13.74 -15.15
N TYR A 259 -12.55 -13.81 -13.84
CA TYR A 259 -12.90 -12.70 -12.95
C TYR A 259 -11.67 -11.96 -12.44
N VAL A 260 -11.64 -10.64 -12.64
CA VAL A 260 -10.64 -9.76 -12.03
C VAL A 260 -11.26 -9.00 -10.87
N TYR A 261 -10.68 -9.15 -9.70
CA TYR A 261 -11.03 -8.45 -8.47
C TYR A 261 -10.04 -7.31 -8.25
N LEU A 262 -10.52 -6.09 -8.32
CA LEU A 262 -9.75 -4.85 -8.15
C LEU A 262 -10.11 -4.23 -6.81
N VAL A 263 -9.14 -4.03 -5.93
CA VAL A 263 -9.34 -3.42 -4.61
C VAL A 263 -8.69 -2.04 -4.59
N LEU A 264 -9.50 -1.03 -4.24
CA LEU A 264 -9.10 0.37 -4.20
C LEU A 264 -9.38 0.96 -2.83
N THR A 265 -8.60 1.95 -2.42
CA THR A 265 -8.85 2.73 -1.20
C THR A 265 -9.07 4.20 -1.53
N GLN A 266 -10.15 4.78 -1.02
CA GLN A 266 -10.44 6.20 -1.12
C GLN A 266 -10.53 6.78 0.28
N ASP A 267 -9.53 7.61 0.65
CA ASP A 267 -9.48 8.21 1.98
C ASP A 267 -10.65 9.18 2.19
N LEU A 268 -11.17 9.21 3.41
CA LEU A 268 -12.21 10.14 3.84
C LEU A 268 -11.56 11.40 4.41
N ASP A 269 -11.63 12.51 3.69
CA ASP A 269 -11.39 13.82 4.31
C ASP A 269 -12.65 14.28 5.05
N LEU A 270 -12.73 13.91 6.32
CA LEU A 270 -13.87 14.25 7.17
C LEU A 270 -14.08 15.75 7.34
N ASN A 271 -13.08 16.61 7.05
CA ASN A 271 -13.24 18.06 7.12
C ASN A 271 -14.14 18.59 5.99
N VAL A 272 -14.13 17.95 4.83
CA VAL A 272 -15.00 18.30 3.69
C VAL A 272 -16.47 17.95 3.97
N ILE A 273 -16.73 16.95 4.80
CA ILE A 273 -18.08 16.49 5.12
C ILE A 273 -18.83 17.54 5.96
N SER A 274 -20.01 17.95 5.50
CA SER A 274 -20.90 18.90 6.16
C SER A 274 -22.35 18.48 5.96
N LYS A 275 -23.29 19.20 6.57
CA LYS A 275 -24.74 18.95 6.39
C LYS A 275 -25.22 19.07 4.93
N TYR A 276 -24.40 19.60 4.02
CA TYR A 276 -24.70 19.78 2.61
C TYR A 276 -23.76 19.02 1.67
N THR A 277 -22.72 18.40 2.22
CA THR A 277 -21.64 17.84 1.41
C THR A 277 -21.20 16.50 1.98
N LEU A 278 -21.10 15.48 1.14
CA LEU A 278 -20.50 14.19 1.50
C LEU A 278 -19.51 13.74 0.41
N ILE A 279 -18.51 12.98 0.83
CA ILE A 279 -17.59 12.30 -0.09
C ILE A 279 -18.20 10.96 -0.40
N LEU A 280 -18.29 10.60 -1.69
CA LEU A 280 -18.75 9.30 -2.17
C LEU A 280 -17.74 8.69 -3.14
N PRO A 281 -17.76 7.35 -3.29
CA PRO A 281 -17.15 6.70 -4.45
C PRO A 281 -17.93 7.04 -5.73
N PHE A 282 -17.20 7.19 -6.83
CA PHE A 282 -17.77 7.39 -8.16
C PHE A 282 -17.35 6.25 -9.08
N VAL A 283 -18.28 5.86 -9.95
CA VAL A 283 -18.08 4.85 -10.98
C VAL A 283 -18.45 5.45 -12.32
N ASN A 284 -17.51 5.51 -13.27
CA ASN A 284 -17.68 6.12 -14.58
C ASN A 284 -18.22 7.57 -14.55
N GLY A 285 -17.82 8.33 -13.52
CA GLY A 285 -18.21 9.72 -13.34
C GLY A 285 -19.52 9.95 -12.58
N GLU A 286 -20.22 8.91 -12.18
CA GLU A 286 -21.47 8.97 -11.43
C GLU A 286 -21.29 8.47 -9.98
N PRO A 287 -22.00 9.05 -8.99
CA PRO A 287 -21.96 8.55 -7.61
C PRO A 287 -22.41 7.09 -7.54
N LEU A 288 -21.70 6.28 -6.77
CA LEU A 288 -22.07 4.90 -6.53
C LEU A 288 -23.44 4.84 -5.86
N ASN A 289 -24.29 3.89 -6.28
CA ASN A 289 -25.62 3.69 -5.72
C ASN A 289 -25.52 3.45 -4.19
N PRO A 290 -26.35 4.11 -3.35
CA PRO A 290 -26.33 3.94 -1.90
C PRO A 290 -26.48 2.49 -1.42
N GLU A 291 -27.16 1.64 -2.16
CA GLU A 291 -27.32 0.21 -1.82
C GLU A 291 -26.01 -0.58 -1.92
N ASN A 292 -25.05 -0.10 -2.72
CA ASN A 292 -23.73 -0.69 -2.86
C ASN A 292 -22.70 -0.05 -1.90
N ILE A 293 -23.15 0.77 -0.94
CA ILE A 293 -22.31 1.41 0.07
C ILE A 293 -22.61 0.83 1.45
N HIS A 294 -21.70 0.04 1.98
CA HIS A 294 -21.85 -0.70 3.22
C HIS A 294 -21.16 0.01 4.40
N ARG A 295 -21.90 0.26 5.46
CA ARG A 295 -21.45 0.89 6.71
C ARG A 295 -21.02 -0.20 7.69
N ILE A 296 -19.71 -0.39 7.87
CA ILE A 296 -19.16 -1.49 8.67
C ILE A 296 -18.59 -0.96 9.99
N ASP A 297 -17.57 -0.08 9.90
CA ASP A 297 -16.88 0.44 11.08
C ASP A 297 -17.60 1.67 11.65
N GLN A 298 -17.58 1.83 12.95
CA GLN A 298 -18.23 2.99 13.58
C GLN A 298 -17.47 4.31 13.36
N ALA A 299 -16.18 4.22 13.06
CA ALA A 299 -15.32 5.36 12.74
C ALA A 299 -14.45 5.03 11.52
N PRO A 300 -15.04 4.91 10.33
CA PRO A 300 -14.29 4.59 9.12
C PRO A 300 -13.35 5.72 8.74
N THR A 301 -12.20 5.37 8.19
CA THR A 301 -11.22 6.33 7.67
C THR A 301 -11.15 6.34 6.15
N SER A 302 -11.80 5.36 5.50
CA SER A 302 -11.82 5.26 4.04
C SER A 302 -13.05 4.50 3.52
N TYR A 303 -13.30 4.68 2.24
CA TYR A 303 -14.00 3.70 1.44
C TYR A 303 -12.99 2.69 0.89
N VAL A 304 -13.26 1.40 1.05
CA VAL A 304 -12.62 0.35 0.29
C VAL A 304 -13.57 -0.09 -0.81
N ASN A 305 -13.23 0.25 -2.05
CA ASN A 305 -14.01 -0.04 -3.23
C ASN A 305 -13.49 -1.34 -3.84
N ILE A 306 -14.35 -2.33 -3.99
CA ILE A 306 -14.04 -3.61 -4.62
C ILE A 306 -14.81 -3.68 -5.92
N ALA A 307 -14.09 -3.67 -7.04
CA ALA A 307 -14.69 -3.85 -8.37
C ALA A 307 -14.37 -5.26 -8.87
N VAL A 308 -15.36 -5.96 -9.36
CA VAL A 308 -15.19 -7.27 -10.03
C VAL A 308 -15.60 -7.13 -11.48
N VAL A 309 -14.74 -7.63 -12.37
CA VAL A 309 -14.95 -7.59 -13.81
C VAL A 309 -14.97 -9.01 -14.37
N ASP A 310 -16.03 -9.37 -15.10
CA ASP A 310 -16.10 -10.58 -15.92
C ASP A 310 -15.49 -10.29 -17.29
N LEU A 311 -14.35 -10.90 -17.59
CA LEU A 311 -13.57 -10.65 -18.80
C LEU A 311 -14.24 -11.21 -20.08
N GLU A 312 -15.09 -12.25 -19.96
CA GLU A 312 -15.80 -12.84 -21.09
C GLU A 312 -17.01 -12.00 -21.48
N ASN A 313 -17.85 -11.68 -20.48
CA ASN A 313 -19.12 -11.00 -20.70
C ASN A 313 -18.96 -9.47 -20.71
N SER A 314 -17.79 -8.95 -20.34
CA SER A 314 -17.54 -7.51 -20.20
C SER A 314 -18.56 -6.81 -19.29
N THR A 315 -18.92 -7.48 -18.20
CA THR A 315 -19.79 -6.96 -17.14
C THR A 315 -19.01 -6.76 -15.85
N TYR A 316 -19.54 -5.93 -14.95
CA TYR A 316 -18.88 -5.65 -13.69
C TYR A 316 -19.88 -5.42 -12.56
N ASN A 317 -19.38 -5.52 -11.33
CA ASN A 317 -20.04 -5.03 -10.11
C ASN A 317 -19.04 -4.23 -9.29
N VAL A 318 -19.52 -3.21 -8.57
CA VAL A 318 -18.71 -2.40 -7.64
C VAL A 318 -19.45 -2.29 -6.32
N GLU A 319 -18.80 -2.73 -5.24
CA GLU A 319 -19.27 -2.59 -3.87
C GLU A 319 -18.26 -1.74 -3.09
N SER A 320 -18.75 -0.91 -2.19
CA SER A 320 -17.95 -0.01 -1.38
C SER A 320 -18.22 -0.21 0.10
N PHE A 321 -17.16 -0.29 0.89
CA PHE A 321 -17.24 -0.57 2.31
C PHE A 321 -16.59 0.57 3.10
N LEU A 322 -17.35 1.17 4.00
CA LEU A 322 -16.87 2.18 4.96
C LEU A 322 -16.18 1.44 6.11
N ILE A 323 -14.87 1.33 6.00
CA ILE A 323 -14.00 0.63 6.94
C ILE A 323 -12.73 1.45 7.22
N SER A 324 -11.88 0.94 8.10
CA SER A 324 -10.51 1.45 8.26
C SER A 324 -9.71 1.23 6.98
N ARG A 325 -8.74 2.09 6.70
CA ARG A 325 -7.95 2.06 5.47
C ARG A 325 -7.31 0.70 5.26
N GLY A 326 -7.66 0.03 4.16
CA GLY A 326 -7.01 -1.20 3.72
C GLY A 326 -5.54 -0.94 3.38
N SER A 327 -4.66 -1.81 3.88
CA SER A 327 -3.22 -1.72 3.66
C SER A 327 -2.67 -2.85 2.79
N ARG A 328 -3.32 -4.02 2.83
CA ARG A 328 -2.90 -5.24 2.11
C ARG A 328 -4.10 -6.10 1.77
N ILE A 329 -3.94 -6.95 0.78
CA ILE A 329 -4.92 -8.00 0.47
C ILE A 329 -4.24 -9.37 0.44
N TYR A 330 -5.01 -10.39 0.80
CA TYR A 330 -4.72 -11.80 0.58
C TYR A 330 -5.95 -12.45 -0.05
N MET A 331 -5.77 -13.31 -1.03
CA MET A 331 -6.90 -13.92 -1.72
C MET A 331 -6.65 -15.38 -2.04
N ILE A 332 -7.63 -16.21 -1.73
CA ILE A 332 -7.74 -17.60 -2.17
C ILE A 332 -9.04 -17.75 -2.95
N PRO A 333 -9.24 -18.84 -3.70
CA PRO A 333 -10.52 -19.10 -4.35
C PRO A 333 -11.72 -19.03 -3.38
N GLY A 334 -12.63 -18.12 -3.65
CA GLY A 334 -13.83 -17.91 -2.85
C GLY A 334 -13.72 -16.93 -1.68
N LYS A 335 -12.50 -16.52 -1.27
CA LYS A 335 -12.31 -15.59 -0.16
C LYS A 335 -11.29 -14.49 -0.49
N LEU A 336 -11.64 -13.25 -0.16
CA LEU A 336 -10.75 -12.10 -0.20
C LEU A 336 -10.60 -11.56 1.22
N TYR A 337 -9.37 -11.43 1.68
CA TYR A 337 -8.99 -10.81 2.94
C TYR A 337 -8.45 -9.41 2.68
N ILE A 338 -8.97 -8.42 3.39
CA ILE A 338 -8.46 -7.05 3.40
C ILE A 338 -7.96 -6.76 4.79
N VAL A 339 -6.69 -6.42 4.87
CA VAL A 339 -5.98 -6.16 6.13
C VAL A 339 -5.89 -4.65 6.34
N SER A 340 -6.20 -4.19 7.54
CA SER A 340 -6.06 -2.80 7.97
C SER A 340 -5.27 -2.73 9.26
N ASP A 341 -4.22 -1.89 9.25
CA ASP A 341 -3.48 -1.56 10.48
C ASP A 341 -4.20 -0.41 11.18
N GLU A 342 -4.77 -0.65 12.33
CA GLU A 342 -5.59 0.32 13.05
C GLU A 342 -5.00 0.69 14.41
N ILE A 343 -5.13 1.96 14.77
CA ILE A 343 -5.03 2.41 16.16
C ILE A 343 -6.47 2.57 16.65
N PRO A 344 -6.94 1.81 17.64
CA PRO A 344 -8.32 1.84 18.08
C PRO A 344 -8.60 3.09 18.94
N TYR A 345 -8.56 4.28 18.33
CA TYR A 345 -8.80 5.55 19.03
C TYR A 345 -10.06 5.56 19.89
N ARG A 346 -11.12 4.95 19.36
CA ARG A 346 -12.39 4.85 20.10
C ARG A 346 -12.23 4.05 21.39
N LEU A 347 -11.55 2.90 21.34
CA LEU A 347 -11.29 2.09 22.53
C LEU A 347 -10.51 2.89 23.58
N VAL A 348 -9.50 3.65 23.14
CA VAL A 348 -8.72 4.51 24.05
C VAL A 348 -9.59 5.58 24.69
N ILE A 349 -10.43 6.26 23.90
CA ILE A 349 -11.36 7.29 24.42
C ILE A 349 -12.36 6.66 25.39
N GLU A 350 -12.95 5.52 25.06
CA GLU A 350 -13.88 4.81 25.93
C GLU A 350 -13.21 4.42 27.25
N LYS A 351 -11.95 3.96 27.23
CA LYS A 351 -11.19 3.65 28.46
C LYS A 351 -10.90 4.91 29.31
N VAL A 352 -10.58 6.02 28.67
CA VAL A 352 -10.45 7.31 29.36
C VAL A 352 -11.77 7.68 30.06
N LEU A 353 -12.89 7.55 29.36
CA LEU A 353 -14.22 7.83 29.90
C LEU A 353 -14.60 6.87 31.02
N GLU A 354 -14.42 5.56 30.86
CA GLU A 354 -14.66 4.55 31.89
C GLU A 354 -13.90 4.88 33.18
N LYS A 355 -12.61 5.23 33.07
CA LYS A 355 -11.80 5.63 34.23
C LYS A 355 -12.28 6.93 34.83
N ALA A 356 -12.68 7.91 34.01
CA ALA A 356 -13.20 9.17 34.45
C ALA A 356 -14.47 9.02 35.35
N LEU A 357 -15.35 8.03 35.03
CA LEU A 357 -16.52 7.74 35.86
C LEU A 357 -16.18 7.44 37.32
N THR A 358 -14.98 6.91 37.59
CA THR A 358 -14.51 6.58 38.94
C THR A 358 -13.83 7.74 39.67
N LEU A 359 -13.49 8.82 38.95
CA LEU A 359 -12.68 9.94 39.46
C LEU A 359 -13.45 11.24 39.56
N LEU A 360 -14.58 11.34 38.87
CA LEU A 360 -15.41 12.57 38.83
C LEU A 360 -16.57 12.52 39.80
N PRO A 361 -17.15 13.69 40.15
CA PRO A 361 -18.37 13.75 40.95
C PRO A 361 -19.53 12.97 40.31
N GLU A 362 -20.38 12.36 41.16
CA GLU A 362 -21.45 11.45 40.75
C GLU A 362 -22.38 12.02 39.66
N GLU A 363 -22.73 13.31 39.75
CA GLU A 363 -23.61 13.99 38.81
C GLU A 363 -22.98 14.04 37.39
N ILE A 364 -21.68 14.34 37.31
CA ILE A 364 -20.94 14.41 36.05
C ILE A 364 -20.73 13.00 35.49
N ALA A 365 -20.34 12.07 36.36
CA ALA A 365 -20.16 10.66 35.99
C ALA A 365 -21.45 10.07 35.40
N LYS A 366 -22.60 10.35 36.00
CA LYS A 366 -23.92 9.95 35.50
C LYS A 366 -24.18 10.50 34.09
N LYS A 367 -23.95 11.80 33.87
CA LYS A 367 -24.15 12.43 32.56
C LYS A 367 -23.24 11.83 31.48
N ILE A 368 -21.97 11.58 31.81
CA ILE A 368 -21.02 10.91 30.90
C ILE A 368 -21.52 9.49 30.60
N SER A 369 -21.96 8.73 31.61
CA SER A 369 -22.50 7.38 31.44
C SER A 369 -23.73 7.33 30.54
N GLU A 370 -24.64 8.31 30.65
CA GLU A 370 -25.82 8.44 29.79
C GLU A 370 -25.44 8.68 28.33
N TYR A 371 -24.45 9.55 28.06
CA TYR A 371 -23.93 9.77 26.71
C TYR A 371 -23.21 8.50 26.14
N MET A 372 -22.45 7.81 26.99
CA MET A 372 -21.82 6.55 26.55
C MET A 372 -22.87 5.49 26.20
N ALA A 373 -23.92 5.35 27.00
CA ALA A 373 -25.02 4.43 26.73
C ALA A 373 -25.77 4.75 25.44
N SER A 374 -25.91 6.04 25.12
CA SER A 374 -26.50 6.54 23.86
C SER A 374 -25.54 6.51 22.67
N LYS A 375 -24.30 6.03 22.85
CA LYS A 375 -23.22 6.04 21.86
C LYS A 375 -22.80 7.45 21.38
N GLU A 376 -23.11 8.48 22.15
CA GLU A 376 -22.71 9.87 21.92
C GLU A 376 -21.35 10.15 22.60
N ILE A 377 -20.31 9.41 22.17
CA ILE A 377 -18.96 9.41 22.78
C ILE A 377 -18.31 10.80 22.71
N ASP A 378 -18.59 11.56 21.66
CA ASP A 378 -18.14 12.94 21.49
C ASP A 378 -18.66 13.85 22.61
N LYS A 379 -19.95 13.77 22.91
CA LYS A 379 -20.56 14.55 24.01
C LYS A 379 -20.05 14.10 25.37
N ALA A 380 -19.87 12.79 25.57
CA ALA A 380 -19.27 12.25 26.78
C ALA A 380 -17.87 12.82 27.00
N TYR A 381 -17.01 12.80 25.95
CA TYR A 381 -15.64 13.32 26.03
C TYR A 381 -15.61 14.84 26.22
N GLN A 382 -16.47 15.58 25.53
CA GLN A 382 -16.57 17.04 25.73
C GLN A 382 -17.00 17.41 27.18
N THR A 383 -17.97 16.68 27.73
CA THR A 383 -18.38 16.83 29.11
C THR A 383 -17.23 16.57 30.10
N LEU A 384 -16.40 15.55 29.79
CA LEU A 384 -15.20 15.26 30.55
C LEU A 384 -14.20 16.43 30.50
N ILE A 385 -13.88 16.94 29.29
CA ILE A 385 -12.93 18.04 29.11
C ILE A 385 -13.39 19.31 29.85
N GLU A 386 -14.66 19.67 29.72
CA GLU A 386 -15.24 20.80 30.44
C GLU A 386 -15.10 20.64 31.97
N SER A 387 -15.36 19.43 32.47
CA SER A 387 -15.30 19.14 33.91
C SER A 387 -13.87 19.19 34.46
N ILE A 388 -12.90 18.64 33.73
CA ILE A 388 -11.49 18.68 34.13
C ILE A 388 -10.94 20.11 34.04
N SER A 389 -11.38 20.89 33.04
CA SER A 389 -10.96 22.29 32.90
C SER A 389 -11.39 23.20 34.05
N ALA A 390 -12.37 22.79 34.85
CA ALA A 390 -12.82 23.47 36.03
C ALA A 390 -12.02 23.09 37.30
N LEU A 391 -11.15 22.09 37.24
CA LEU A 391 -10.31 21.65 38.37
C LEU A 391 -9.05 22.52 38.51
N ASP A 392 -8.46 22.52 39.68
CA ASP A 392 -7.14 23.11 39.90
C ASP A 392 -6.03 22.24 39.26
N GLU A 393 -4.84 22.81 39.05
CA GLU A 393 -3.73 22.15 38.37
C GLU A 393 -3.30 20.85 39.07
N SER A 394 -3.36 20.78 40.41
CA SER A 394 -2.99 19.58 41.18
C SER A 394 -4.00 18.45 40.95
N ALA A 395 -5.30 18.78 40.95
CA ALA A 395 -6.36 17.82 40.69
C ALA A 395 -6.32 17.31 39.24
N VAL A 396 -6.03 18.20 38.26
CA VAL A 396 -5.82 17.81 36.84
C VAL A 396 -4.66 16.83 36.71
N ARG A 397 -3.50 17.11 37.31
CA ARG A 397 -2.34 16.20 37.27
C ARG A 397 -2.68 14.83 37.86
N LYS A 398 -3.32 14.81 39.03
CA LYS A 398 -3.74 13.56 39.68
C LYS A 398 -4.72 12.77 38.81
N PHE A 399 -5.67 13.43 38.17
CA PHE A 399 -6.60 12.80 37.24
C PHE A 399 -5.85 12.17 36.06
N VAL A 400 -4.94 12.90 35.40
CA VAL A 400 -4.13 12.44 34.30
C VAL A 400 -3.27 11.22 34.70
N ASP A 401 -2.64 11.26 35.86
CA ASP A 401 -1.82 10.14 36.37
C ASP A 401 -2.66 8.87 36.58
N GLU A 402 -3.87 8.99 37.17
CA GLU A 402 -4.75 7.86 37.40
C GLU A 402 -5.30 7.27 36.09
N VAL A 403 -5.61 8.11 35.08
CA VAL A 403 -6.02 7.66 33.76
C VAL A 403 -4.85 6.96 33.07
N ASN A 404 -3.63 7.50 33.13
CA ASN A 404 -2.45 6.91 32.50
C ASN A 404 -2.07 5.55 33.08
N LYS A 405 -2.33 5.27 34.35
CA LYS A 405 -2.18 3.93 34.91
C LYS A 405 -3.07 2.90 34.19
N GLU A 406 -4.31 3.27 33.90
CA GLU A 406 -5.24 2.43 33.15
C GLU A 406 -4.78 2.26 31.70
N LEU A 407 -4.46 3.38 31.03
CA LEU A 407 -4.02 3.38 29.62
C LEU A 407 -2.74 2.58 29.38
N SER A 408 -1.84 2.49 30.36
CA SER A 408 -0.59 1.70 30.24
C SER A 408 -0.84 0.21 30.09
N THR A 409 -2.03 -0.29 30.44
CA THR A 409 -2.41 -1.70 30.32
C THR A 409 -3.00 -2.07 28.97
N ILE A 410 -3.28 -1.08 28.12
CA ILE A 410 -3.98 -1.28 26.84
C ILE A 410 -2.97 -1.43 25.72
N ASP A 411 -3.13 -2.45 24.89
CA ASP A 411 -2.45 -2.57 23.61
C ASP A 411 -3.28 -1.87 22.53
N VAL A 412 -2.63 -0.92 21.83
CA VAL A 412 -3.28 -0.10 20.80
C VAL A 412 -2.81 -0.38 19.40
N GLU A 413 -1.96 -1.37 19.20
CA GLU A 413 -1.60 -1.84 17.87
C GLU A 413 -2.46 -3.04 17.53
N LEU A 414 -3.43 -2.84 16.65
CA LEU A 414 -4.32 -3.88 16.17
C LEU A 414 -4.26 -3.98 14.65
N THR A 415 -4.25 -5.17 14.15
CA THR A 415 -4.55 -5.46 12.76
C THR A 415 -5.98 -5.97 12.68
N ARG A 416 -6.82 -5.29 11.91
CA ARG A 416 -8.17 -5.76 11.61
C ARG A 416 -8.18 -6.43 10.26
N VAL A 417 -8.75 -7.62 10.20
CA VAL A 417 -8.84 -8.45 9.00
C VAL A 417 -10.31 -8.57 8.61
N TYR A 418 -10.70 -7.99 7.49
CA TYR A 418 -12.03 -8.14 6.91
C TYR A 418 -12.02 -9.29 5.92
N VAL A 419 -12.98 -10.16 6.02
CA VAL A 419 -13.10 -11.36 5.17
C VAL A 419 -14.34 -11.27 4.31
N PHE A 420 -14.13 -11.29 3.01
CA PHE A 420 -15.20 -11.23 2.01
C PHE A 420 -15.34 -12.58 1.33
N ASN A 421 -16.56 -13.08 1.25
CA ASN A 421 -16.90 -14.13 0.33
C ASN A 421 -17.05 -13.54 -1.06
N VAL A 422 -16.33 -14.09 -2.02
CA VAL A 422 -16.33 -13.64 -3.41
C VAL A 422 -16.72 -14.81 -4.31
N ARG A 423 -17.71 -14.59 -5.14
CA ARG A 423 -18.17 -15.58 -6.11
C ARG A 423 -18.70 -14.87 -7.35
N GLU A 424 -18.06 -15.12 -8.49
CA GLU A 424 -18.41 -14.44 -9.73
C GLU A 424 -18.38 -12.91 -9.52
N LEU A 425 -19.48 -12.20 -9.81
CA LEU A 425 -19.62 -10.76 -9.57
C LEU A 425 -20.08 -10.40 -8.13
N SER A 426 -20.36 -11.39 -7.28
CA SER A 426 -20.85 -11.14 -5.91
C SER A 426 -19.68 -10.92 -4.94
N ILE A 427 -19.83 -9.90 -4.11
CA ILE A 427 -18.89 -9.55 -3.03
C ILE A 427 -19.72 -9.34 -1.77
N GLN A 428 -19.43 -10.09 -0.71
CA GLN A 428 -20.15 -9.99 0.54
C GLN A 428 -19.19 -10.06 1.72
N LEU A 429 -19.24 -9.09 2.61
CA LEU A 429 -18.51 -9.17 3.88
C LEU A 429 -19.05 -10.36 4.68
N SER A 430 -18.20 -11.32 4.95
CA SER A 430 -18.52 -12.51 5.75
C SER A 430 -18.32 -12.24 7.23
N ASN A 431 -17.15 -11.69 7.58
CA ASN A 431 -16.76 -11.42 8.96
C ASN A 431 -15.61 -10.44 9.01
N TYR A 432 -15.26 -9.99 10.21
CA TYR A 432 -13.98 -9.37 10.53
C TYR A 432 -13.51 -9.82 11.91
N PHE A 433 -12.20 -9.81 12.13
CA PHE A 433 -11.59 -10.10 13.41
C PHE A 433 -10.32 -9.26 13.62
N GLU A 434 -9.87 -9.17 14.86
CA GLU A 434 -8.74 -8.34 15.25
C GLU A 434 -7.61 -9.19 15.80
N VAL A 435 -6.38 -8.79 15.48
CA VAL A 435 -5.14 -9.46 15.88
C VAL A 435 -4.20 -8.43 16.47
N PRO A 436 -3.59 -8.66 17.65
CA PRO A 436 -2.59 -7.74 18.20
C PRO A 436 -1.37 -7.59 17.30
N GLY A 437 -0.87 -6.36 17.19
CA GLY A 437 0.30 -6.03 16.39
C GLY A 437 -0.03 -5.71 14.93
N ARG A 438 1.02 -5.56 14.11
CA ARG A 438 0.94 -5.24 12.69
C ARG A 438 1.50 -6.37 11.86
N LEU A 439 0.80 -6.71 10.78
CA LEU A 439 1.35 -7.60 9.77
C LEU A 439 2.44 -6.87 8.99
N LEU A 440 3.52 -7.57 8.65
CA LEU A 440 4.57 -7.03 7.81
C LEU A 440 4.03 -6.78 6.39
N ASP A 441 3.49 -7.82 5.78
CA ASP A 441 3.04 -7.82 4.39
C ASP A 441 1.91 -8.84 4.15
N GLN A 442 1.56 -9.07 2.90
CA GLN A 442 0.51 -10.03 2.52
C GLN A 442 0.85 -11.49 2.84
N PHE A 443 2.11 -11.82 3.12
CA PHE A 443 2.57 -13.18 3.42
C PHE A 443 2.64 -13.47 4.91
N ALA A 444 2.52 -12.43 5.70
CA ALA A 444 2.27 -12.57 7.13
C ALA A 444 0.82 -13.04 7.43
N ILE A 445 0.00 -13.28 6.40
CA ILE A 445 -1.30 -13.93 6.47
C ILE A 445 -1.38 -15.06 5.44
N GLU A 446 -1.79 -16.25 5.86
CA GLU A 446 -1.97 -17.41 5.00
C GLU A 446 -3.11 -18.30 5.49
N GLU A 447 -3.94 -18.79 4.59
CA GLU A 447 -4.96 -19.80 4.90
C GLU A 447 -4.54 -21.16 4.33
N VAL A 448 -4.37 -22.13 5.19
CA VAL A 448 -4.00 -23.50 4.82
C VAL A 448 -4.73 -24.50 5.73
N ASN A 449 -5.20 -25.63 5.19
CA ASN A 449 -5.84 -26.70 5.96
C ASN A 449 -6.97 -26.23 6.89
N ASN A 450 -7.81 -25.29 6.44
CA ASN A 450 -8.89 -24.66 7.20
C ASN A 450 -8.45 -23.84 8.43
N ILE A 451 -7.20 -23.42 8.49
CA ILE A 451 -6.71 -22.46 9.49
C ILE A 451 -6.18 -21.20 8.79
N THR A 452 -6.38 -20.06 9.41
CA THR A 452 -5.76 -18.79 9.01
C THR A 452 -4.65 -18.46 9.99
N ILE A 453 -3.44 -18.29 9.48
CA ILE A 453 -2.22 -18.01 10.26
C ILE A 453 -1.88 -16.54 10.03
N LEU A 454 -1.56 -15.83 11.11
CA LEU A 454 -1.10 -14.45 11.05
C LEU A 454 0.17 -14.29 11.89
N ALA A 455 1.18 -13.68 11.28
CA ALA A 455 2.42 -13.32 11.96
C ALA A 455 2.50 -11.80 12.12
N THR A 456 2.56 -11.30 13.35
CA THR A 456 2.52 -9.88 13.66
C THR A 456 3.72 -9.42 14.48
N THR A 457 4.09 -8.15 14.35
CA THR A 457 5.02 -7.47 15.26
C THR A 457 4.25 -6.47 16.10
N VAL A 458 4.41 -6.53 17.41
CA VAL A 458 3.89 -5.56 18.40
C VAL A 458 5.03 -4.66 18.82
N SER A 459 4.87 -3.34 18.68
CA SER A 459 5.89 -2.35 19.08
C SER A 459 5.65 -1.78 20.49
N ASN A 460 4.72 -2.36 21.25
CA ASN A 460 4.34 -1.91 22.59
C ASN A 460 4.01 -0.41 22.64
N LEU A 461 3.23 0.05 21.67
CA LEU A 461 2.70 1.41 21.63
C LEU A 461 1.66 1.60 22.73
N LYS A 462 1.90 2.49 23.67
CA LYS A 462 0.98 2.77 24.78
C LYS A 462 0.35 4.15 24.63
N PRO A 463 -0.98 4.26 24.78
CA PRO A 463 -1.65 5.54 24.78
C PRO A 463 -1.37 6.28 26.10
N LYS A 464 -1.32 7.59 26.05
CA LYS A 464 -1.08 8.45 27.19
C LYS A 464 -1.91 9.71 27.08
N LEU A 465 -2.66 10.01 28.14
CA LEU A 465 -3.33 11.29 28.31
C LEU A 465 -2.32 12.32 28.81
N TYR A 466 -2.33 13.52 28.25
CA TYR A 466 -1.53 14.63 28.75
C TYR A 466 -2.38 15.86 28.94
N ALA A 467 -1.96 16.72 29.88
CA ALA A 467 -2.57 18.01 30.15
C ALA A 467 -1.49 19.08 30.17
N GLN A 468 -1.68 20.13 29.41
CA GLN A 468 -0.76 21.25 29.32
C GLN A 468 -1.51 22.58 29.41
N TYR A 469 -0.99 23.49 30.22
CA TYR A 469 -1.47 24.84 30.24
C TYR A 469 -0.74 25.70 29.23
N ILE A 470 -1.50 26.28 28.31
CA ILE A 470 -0.98 27.15 27.26
C ILE A 470 -1.39 28.58 27.55
N ASP A 471 -0.41 29.49 27.52
CA ASP A 471 -0.68 30.93 27.64
C ASP A 471 -1.13 31.46 26.27
N ILE A 472 -2.38 31.86 26.17
CA ILE A 472 -2.93 32.45 24.95
C ILE A 472 -3.06 33.96 25.17
N GLY A 473 -2.41 34.75 24.31
CA GLY A 473 -2.61 36.18 24.24
C GLY A 473 -4.00 36.49 23.66
N VAL A 474 -4.91 37.01 24.48
CA VAL A 474 -6.23 37.42 24.02
C VAL A 474 -6.17 38.90 23.61
N ARG A 475 -6.37 39.21 22.33
CA ARG A 475 -6.57 40.57 21.87
C ARG A 475 -8.00 41.02 22.25
N LYS A 476 -8.12 41.99 23.16
CA LYS A 476 -9.41 42.66 23.40
C LYS A 476 -9.56 43.82 22.41
N GLU A 477 -10.68 43.91 21.76
CA GLU A 477 -11.07 45.08 21.00
C GLU A 477 -11.88 46.03 21.90
N THR A 478 -11.47 47.27 21.99
CA THR A 478 -12.24 48.30 22.72
C THR A 478 -13.20 48.95 21.72
N VAL A 479 -14.49 48.78 22.00
CA VAL A 479 -15.54 49.45 21.23
C VAL A 479 -15.81 50.80 21.90
N ILE A 480 -15.50 51.86 21.19
CA ILE A 480 -15.77 53.27 21.64
C ILE A 480 -16.95 53.79 20.84
N GLN A 481 -17.99 54.24 21.52
CA GLN A 481 -19.05 55.04 20.87
C GLN A 481 -18.69 56.51 20.93
N VAL A 482 -18.44 57.08 19.76
CA VAL A 482 -18.19 58.51 19.64
C VAL A 482 -19.50 59.18 19.21
N VAL A 483 -19.97 60.13 20.00
CA VAL A 483 -21.13 60.94 19.64
C VAL A 483 -20.64 62.28 19.10
N GLU A 484 -20.84 62.52 17.82
CA GLU A 484 -20.51 63.77 17.17
C GLU A 484 -21.81 64.56 16.99
N CYS A 485 -21.85 65.79 17.53
CA CYS A 485 -22.99 66.71 17.39
C CYS A 485 -22.62 67.90 16.51
N SER A 486 -23.47 68.19 15.55
CA SER A 486 -23.40 69.41 14.75
C SER A 486 -24.74 70.14 14.89
N GLY A 487 -24.77 71.20 15.72
CA GLY A 487 -26.00 71.84 16.12
C GLY A 487 -26.91 70.94 16.96
N SER A 488 -28.18 70.83 16.59
CA SER A 488 -29.17 70.00 17.30
C SER A 488 -29.19 68.53 16.82
N ILE A 489 -28.33 68.15 15.90
CA ILE A 489 -28.26 66.79 15.32
C ILE A 489 -27.00 66.11 15.86
N CYS A 490 -27.19 65.01 16.61
CA CYS A 490 -26.11 64.17 17.10
C CYS A 490 -26.13 62.82 16.36
N THR A 491 -24.98 62.39 15.84
CA THR A 491 -24.77 61.04 15.25
C THR A 491 -23.83 60.25 16.12
N THR A 492 -24.19 58.97 16.39
CA THR A 492 -23.34 58.05 17.12
C THR A 492 -22.57 57.19 16.15
N ARG A 493 -21.24 57.24 16.23
CA ARG A 493 -20.35 56.39 15.43
C ARG A 493 -19.63 55.43 16.36
N THR A 494 -19.72 54.13 16.06
CA THR A 494 -18.97 53.10 16.77
C THR A 494 -17.59 52.96 16.13
N ILE A 495 -16.55 53.16 16.93
CA ILE A 495 -15.15 52.95 16.52
C ILE A 495 -14.60 51.79 17.31
N THR A 496 -14.16 50.74 16.61
CA THR A 496 -13.42 49.64 17.22
C THR A 496 -11.93 49.94 17.13
N ARG A 497 -11.27 50.08 18.27
CA ARG A 497 -9.80 50.22 18.33
C ARG A 497 -9.19 48.95 18.92
N PRO A 498 -8.09 48.40 18.32
CA PRO A 498 -7.36 47.32 18.97
C PRO A 498 -6.79 47.83 20.30
N TRP A 499 -7.02 47.08 21.37
CA TRP A 499 -6.47 47.40 22.68
C TRP A 499 -4.97 47.07 22.71
N ILE A 500 -4.15 47.99 23.22
CA ILE A 500 -2.69 47.82 23.34
C ILE A 500 -2.43 47.21 24.74
N GLY A 501 -2.66 45.90 24.84
CA GLY A 501 -2.36 45.11 26.02
C GLY A 501 -2.71 43.65 25.76
N GLU A 502 -1.78 42.75 26.02
CA GLU A 502 -2.02 41.31 25.96
C GLU A 502 -2.48 40.85 27.35
N GLU A 503 -3.74 40.44 27.47
CA GLU A 503 -4.17 39.67 28.62
C GLU A 503 -3.80 38.21 28.37
N GLN A 504 -2.81 37.71 29.09
CA GLN A 504 -2.45 36.30 29.04
C GLN A 504 -3.50 35.48 29.76
N ARG A 505 -4.15 34.58 29.04
CA ARG A 505 -5.10 33.63 29.60
C ARG A 505 -4.52 32.25 29.53
N LYS A 506 -4.37 31.59 30.67
CA LYS A 506 -4.01 30.17 30.70
C LYS A 506 -5.20 29.32 30.27
N VAL A 507 -5.04 28.57 29.21
CA VAL A 507 -6.03 27.61 28.75
C VAL A 507 -5.48 26.22 28.95
N LEU A 508 -6.24 25.36 29.60
CA LEU A 508 -5.88 23.94 29.74
C LEU A 508 -6.14 23.22 28.42
N TYR A 509 -5.11 22.60 27.90
CA TYR A 509 -5.18 21.71 26.76
C TYR A 509 -5.01 20.26 27.23
N ILE A 510 -5.98 19.40 26.92
CA ILE A 510 -5.95 17.97 27.25
C ILE A 510 -5.94 17.19 25.95
N GLY A 511 -5.02 16.24 25.82
CA GLY A 511 -4.88 15.44 24.60
C GLY A 511 -4.37 14.03 24.87
N LEU A 512 -4.50 13.19 23.86
CA LEU A 512 -3.92 11.85 23.83
C LEU A 512 -2.62 11.86 23.01
N THR A 513 -1.62 11.17 23.47
CA THR A 513 -0.37 10.88 22.73
C THR A 513 -0.07 9.40 22.82
N TYR A 514 0.95 8.95 22.09
CA TYR A 514 1.37 7.56 22.11
C TYR A 514 2.88 7.51 22.38
N GLU A 515 3.27 6.65 23.32
CA GLU A 515 4.68 6.41 23.66
C GLU A 515 5.10 5.04 23.11
N PHE A 516 6.18 5.02 22.34
CA PHE A 516 6.79 3.77 21.87
C PHE A 516 7.69 3.19 22.95
N SER A 517 7.54 1.90 23.22
CA SER A 517 8.57 1.14 23.92
C SER A 517 9.72 0.84 22.94
N SER A 518 10.93 0.79 23.45
CA SER A 518 12.10 0.30 22.68
C SER A 518 12.06 -1.21 22.41
N GLU A 519 11.14 -1.93 23.03
CA GLU A 519 11.00 -3.37 22.94
C GLU A 519 9.83 -3.72 22.04
N SER A 520 10.11 -4.38 20.92
CA SER A 520 9.11 -5.06 20.08
C SER A 520 9.09 -6.53 20.40
N GLU A 521 8.01 -7.20 20.05
CA GLU A 521 7.92 -8.65 20.05
C GLU A 521 7.13 -9.15 18.84
N ASN A 522 7.37 -10.38 18.43
CA ASN A 522 6.74 -11.00 17.30
C ASN A 522 5.85 -12.14 17.77
N ASN A 523 4.67 -12.22 17.15
CA ASN A 523 3.63 -13.14 17.58
C ASN A 523 3.06 -13.88 16.38
N VAL A 524 2.60 -15.10 16.61
CA VAL A 524 1.87 -15.93 15.64
C VAL A 524 0.51 -16.26 16.22
N TYR A 525 -0.54 -15.99 15.45
CA TYR A 525 -1.92 -16.28 15.81
C TYR A 525 -2.52 -17.24 14.79
N ILE A 526 -3.25 -18.23 15.25
CA ILE A 526 -3.91 -19.24 14.40
C ILE A 526 -5.41 -19.20 14.67
N TYR A 527 -6.17 -18.96 13.62
CA TYR A 527 -7.63 -18.89 13.66
C TYR A 527 -8.24 -20.03 12.84
N ASP A 528 -9.41 -20.49 13.23
CA ASP A 528 -10.26 -21.32 12.38
C ASP A 528 -10.74 -20.51 11.17
N ALA A 529 -10.50 -20.99 9.98
CA ALA A 529 -10.74 -20.22 8.75
C ALA A 529 -12.23 -20.08 8.37
N ASN A 530 -13.14 -20.76 9.07
CA ASN A 530 -14.58 -20.67 8.83
C ASN A 530 -15.28 -19.84 9.91
N THR A 531 -14.89 -20.00 11.16
CA THR A 531 -15.53 -19.33 12.30
C THR A 531 -14.77 -18.08 12.75
N TYR A 532 -13.50 -17.92 12.32
CA TYR A 532 -12.57 -16.84 12.70
C TYR A 532 -12.35 -16.76 14.21
N LYS A 533 -12.47 -17.89 14.90
CA LYS A 533 -12.16 -18.02 16.33
C LYS A 533 -10.67 -18.36 16.49
N LEU A 534 -10.03 -17.69 17.43
CA LEU A 534 -8.64 -18.00 17.82
C LEU A 534 -8.57 -19.45 18.32
N LEU A 535 -7.72 -20.26 17.68
CA LEU A 535 -7.42 -21.64 18.06
C LEU A 535 -6.19 -21.71 18.97
N GLY A 536 -5.13 -21.00 18.61
CA GLY A 536 -3.90 -20.95 19.36
C GLY A 536 -3.03 -19.76 19.01
N LYS A 537 -2.01 -19.53 19.83
CA LYS A 537 -1.06 -18.42 19.64
C LYS A 537 0.31 -18.77 20.18
N LEU A 538 1.32 -18.10 19.62
CA LEU A 538 2.70 -18.13 20.09
C LEU A 538 3.20 -16.70 20.16
N GLU A 539 3.47 -16.19 21.35
CA GLU A 539 3.78 -14.78 21.61
C GLU A 539 5.19 -14.61 22.18
N GLY A 540 5.74 -13.40 22.06
CA GLY A 540 7.03 -13.02 22.65
C GLY A 540 8.26 -13.54 21.91
N LEU A 541 8.13 -13.87 20.62
CA LEU A 541 9.27 -14.30 19.80
C LEU A 541 10.22 -13.14 19.53
N ALA A 542 11.52 -13.41 19.55
CA ALA A 542 12.59 -12.52 19.11
C ALA A 542 12.39 -11.07 19.60
N LYS A 543 12.40 -10.86 20.92
CA LYS A 543 12.22 -9.55 21.55
C LYS A 543 13.18 -8.50 20.99
N SER A 544 12.69 -7.31 20.77
CA SER A 544 13.39 -6.17 20.16
C SER A 544 13.79 -6.36 18.69
N GLU A 545 13.22 -7.38 18.02
CA GLU A 545 13.34 -7.61 16.59
C GLU A 545 12.00 -7.38 15.90
N ARG A 546 12.01 -7.36 14.56
CA ARG A 546 10.80 -7.26 13.73
C ARG A 546 10.79 -8.40 12.73
N ILE A 547 9.60 -8.82 12.30
CA ILE A 547 9.44 -9.77 11.20
C ILE A 547 9.91 -9.09 9.91
N TYR A 548 10.63 -9.84 9.08
CA TYR A 548 11.08 -9.44 7.74
C TYR A 548 10.54 -10.35 6.65
N SER A 549 10.27 -11.60 6.95
CA SER A 549 9.51 -12.48 6.07
C SER A 549 8.86 -13.61 6.83
N ALA A 550 7.77 -14.13 6.30
CA ALA A 550 7.05 -15.27 6.84
C ALA A 550 6.70 -16.25 5.71
N ARG A 551 6.67 -17.56 5.99
CA ARG A 551 6.37 -18.58 5.00
C ARG A 551 5.83 -19.86 5.61
N VAL A 552 4.68 -20.31 5.15
CA VAL A 552 4.19 -21.64 5.49
C VAL A 552 4.64 -22.63 4.42
N VAL A 553 5.28 -23.71 4.85
CA VAL A 553 5.63 -24.86 3.99
C VAL A 553 5.14 -26.12 4.70
N LYS A 554 4.18 -26.80 4.11
CA LYS A 554 3.48 -27.92 4.75
C LYS A 554 2.82 -27.45 6.07
N ASN A 555 3.27 -27.97 7.21
CA ASN A 555 2.78 -27.62 8.55
C ASN A 555 3.83 -26.85 9.36
N ILE A 556 4.78 -26.19 8.70
CA ILE A 556 5.82 -25.38 9.33
C ILE A 556 5.71 -23.95 8.84
N LEU A 557 5.59 -23.01 9.77
CA LEU A 557 5.76 -21.60 9.49
C LEU A 557 7.23 -21.23 9.68
N PHE A 558 7.88 -20.82 8.60
CA PHE A 558 9.21 -20.20 8.62
C PHE A 558 9.05 -18.70 8.82
N LEU A 559 9.78 -18.15 9.79
CA LEU A 559 9.70 -16.73 10.15
C LEU A 559 11.11 -16.15 10.27
N VAL A 560 11.40 -15.12 9.52
CA VAL A 560 12.65 -14.34 9.64
C VAL A 560 12.37 -13.09 10.47
N THR A 561 13.15 -12.89 11.52
CA THR A 561 13.17 -11.66 12.30
C THR A 561 14.57 -11.03 12.25
N PHE A 562 14.69 -9.72 12.42
CA PHE A 562 15.98 -9.04 12.34
C PHE A 562 16.09 -7.81 13.24
N ARG A 563 17.27 -7.65 13.82
CA ARG A 563 17.81 -6.41 14.39
C ARG A 563 19.29 -6.23 14.05
N ASN A 564 20.12 -7.23 14.30
CA ASN A 564 21.56 -7.25 14.03
C ASN A 564 22.07 -8.58 13.47
N VAL A 565 21.39 -9.68 13.78
CA VAL A 565 21.68 -11.05 13.32
C VAL A 565 20.33 -11.74 13.15
N ASP A 566 20.13 -12.39 12.00
CA ASP A 566 18.87 -13.04 11.62
C ASP A 566 18.68 -14.40 12.27
N PRO A 567 17.66 -14.63 13.10
CA PRO A 567 17.11 -15.95 13.28
C PRO A 567 16.02 -16.26 12.24
N LEU A 568 16.23 -17.33 11.47
CA LEU A 568 15.17 -18.03 10.75
C LEU A 568 14.55 -19.04 11.70
N PHE A 569 13.32 -18.80 12.13
CA PHE A 569 12.57 -19.73 12.99
C PHE A 569 11.80 -20.75 12.15
N ALA A 570 11.72 -21.98 12.66
CA ALA A 570 10.78 -22.99 12.21
C ALA A 570 9.74 -23.24 13.32
N ILE A 571 8.48 -22.97 13.02
CA ILE A 571 7.36 -23.05 13.96
C ILE A 571 6.39 -24.13 13.48
N ASP A 572 6.20 -25.16 14.30
CA ASP A 572 5.23 -26.23 14.06
C ASP A 572 3.80 -25.70 14.27
N ILE A 573 2.98 -25.81 13.25
CA ILE A 573 1.56 -25.44 13.24
C ILE A 573 0.64 -26.64 12.99
N SER A 574 1.17 -27.86 13.08
CA SER A 574 0.39 -29.09 12.88
C SER A 574 -0.71 -29.28 13.93
N ASP A 575 -0.48 -28.79 15.15
CA ASP A 575 -1.51 -28.62 16.18
C ASP A 575 -1.85 -27.10 16.28
N PRO A 576 -2.92 -26.63 15.64
CA PRO A 576 -3.28 -25.23 15.66
C PRO A 576 -3.54 -24.65 17.05
N SER A 577 -3.86 -25.49 18.03
CA SER A 577 -4.12 -25.07 19.41
C SER A 577 -2.84 -24.84 20.22
N ASN A 578 -1.70 -25.39 19.75
CA ASN A 578 -0.44 -25.35 20.47
C ASN A 578 0.76 -25.16 19.51
N PRO A 579 0.86 -24.04 18.78
CA PRO A 579 2.00 -23.76 17.93
C PRO A 579 3.29 -23.64 18.75
N LYS A 580 4.40 -24.19 18.25
CA LYS A 580 5.66 -24.22 18.99
C LYS A 580 6.87 -24.06 18.09
N VAL A 581 7.92 -23.43 18.59
CA VAL A 581 9.22 -23.34 17.92
C VAL A 581 9.89 -24.70 17.94
N LEU A 582 10.24 -25.24 16.77
CA LEU A 582 11.02 -26.45 16.60
C LEU A 582 12.52 -26.17 16.64
N GLY A 583 12.93 -25.08 16.02
CA GLY A 583 14.32 -24.68 15.98
C GLY A 583 14.47 -23.28 15.37
N PHE A 584 15.69 -22.77 15.38
CA PHE A 584 16.04 -21.54 14.70
C PHE A 584 17.48 -21.57 14.19
N LEU A 585 17.74 -20.92 13.07
CA LEU A 585 19.05 -20.77 12.45
C LEU A 585 19.46 -19.30 12.47
N LYS A 586 20.61 -18.99 13.11
CA LYS A 586 21.18 -17.64 13.08
C LYS A 586 22.19 -17.51 11.95
N ILE A 587 22.00 -16.54 11.10
CA ILE A 587 22.86 -16.25 9.94
C ILE A 587 23.20 -14.76 9.87
N PRO A 588 24.36 -14.37 9.31
CA PRO A 588 24.68 -12.97 9.01
C PRO A 588 23.79 -12.44 7.88
N GLY A 589 23.41 -11.18 7.97
CA GLY A 589 22.48 -10.55 7.03
C GLY A 589 21.04 -10.89 7.32
N PHE A 590 20.11 -10.61 6.42
CA PHE A 590 18.70 -10.95 6.56
C PHE A 590 18.05 -11.25 5.21
N SER A 591 17.05 -12.13 5.24
CA SER A 591 16.24 -12.46 4.07
C SER A 591 14.95 -11.66 4.11
N GLU A 592 14.75 -10.82 3.10
CA GLU A 592 13.52 -10.06 2.90
C GLU A 592 12.47 -10.88 2.14
N TYR A 593 12.90 -11.91 1.41
CA TYR A 593 12.05 -12.83 0.67
C TYR A 593 12.45 -14.28 0.89
N LEU A 594 11.46 -15.14 1.12
CA LEU A 594 11.61 -16.59 1.22
C LEU A 594 10.80 -17.27 0.12
N HIS A 595 11.39 -18.24 -0.58
CA HIS A 595 10.73 -19.02 -1.61
C HIS A 595 10.99 -20.53 -1.40
N PRO A 596 9.93 -21.36 -1.26
CA PRO A 596 10.11 -22.81 -1.19
C PRO A 596 10.59 -23.38 -2.51
N LEU A 597 11.55 -24.25 -2.41
CA LEU A 597 12.04 -25.06 -3.54
C LEU A 597 11.77 -26.55 -3.27
N PRO A 598 11.84 -27.41 -4.30
CA PRO A 598 11.73 -28.85 -4.13
C PRO A 598 12.76 -29.41 -3.14
N ASN A 599 12.49 -30.61 -2.60
CA ASN A 599 13.36 -31.35 -1.68
C ASN A 599 13.59 -30.64 -0.33
N ASP A 600 12.56 -29.98 0.20
CA ASP A 600 12.62 -29.27 1.48
C ASP A 600 13.74 -28.22 1.54
N MET A 601 13.98 -27.56 0.40
CA MET A 601 14.87 -26.42 0.31
C MET A 601 14.09 -25.11 0.37
N LEU A 602 14.70 -24.08 0.94
CA LEU A 602 14.14 -22.73 1.01
C LEU A 602 15.16 -21.74 0.46
N LEU A 603 14.74 -20.93 -0.51
CA LEU A 603 15.54 -19.84 -1.06
C LEU A 603 15.28 -18.58 -0.23
N GLY A 604 16.34 -17.91 0.21
CA GLY A 604 16.25 -16.57 0.80
C GLY A 604 16.89 -15.55 -0.13
N ILE A 605 16.18 -14.45 -0.41
CA ILE A 605 16.74 -13.28 -1.09
C ILE A 605 16.72 -12.13 -0.09
N GLY A 606 17.88 -11.51 0.15
CA GLY A 606 18.01 -10.51 1.18
C GLY A 606 19.30 -9.70 1.03
N ARG A 607 19.82 -9.20 2.13
CA ARG A 607 20.97 -8.32 2.15
C ARG A 607 21.95 -8.65 3.29
N GLU A 608 23.22 -8.39 3.01
CA GLU A 608 24.25 -8.30 4.02
C GLU A 608 25.10 -7.04 3.76
N GLY A 609 24.91 -6.00 4.57
CA GLY A 609 25.49 -4.68 4.31
C GLY A 609 24.97 -4.06 3.02
N SER A 610 25.85 -3.75 2.07
CA SER A 610 25.53 -3.20 0.73
C SER A 610 25.31 -4.27 -0.33
N ASP A 611 25.51 -5.53 0.00
CA ASP A 611 25.51 -6.62 -0.97
C ASP A 611 24.14 -7.33 -0.98
N LEU A 612 23.65 -7.64 -2.15
CA LEU A 612 22.51 -8.53 -2.31
C LEU A 612 22.97 -9.95 -2.00
N LYS A 613 22.31 -10.60 -1.05
CA LYS A 613 22.59 -11.94 -0.60
C LYS A 613 21.48 -12.88 -1.05
N ILE A 614 21.86 -13.99 -1.68
CA ILE A 614 20.94 -15.07 -1.99
C ILE A 614 21.43 -16.32 -1.26
N SER A 615 20.57 -16.92 -0.44
CA SER A 615 20.86 -18.05 0.41
C SER A 615 19.99 -19.25 0.06
N LEU A 616 20.53 -20.44 0.19
CA LEU A 616 19.80 -21.70 0.08
C LEU A 616 19.84 -22.41 1.42
N PHE A 617 18.67 -22.68 1.97
CA PHE A 617 18.51 -23.35 3.25
C PHE A 617 17.99 -24.77 3.05
N ASP A 618 18.60 -25.73 3.73
CA ASP A 618 18.03 -27.06 3.93
C ASP A 618 17.14 -27.01 5.18
N VAL A 619 15.84 -27.19 4.98
CA VAL A 619 14.81 -27.17 6.03
C VAL A 619 14.14 -28.53 6.20
N SER A 620 14.75 -29.60 5.68
CA SER A 620 14.24 -30.97 5.79
C SER A 620 14.12 -31.42 7.24
N ILE A 621 14.97 -30.89 8.14
CA ILE A 621 14.90 -31.10 9.60
C ILE A 621 14.67 -29.72 10.24
N PRO A 622 13.42 -29.31 10.49
CA PRO A 622 13.11 -27.98 11.02
C PRO A 622 13.80 -27.62 12.35
N ALA A 623 14.17 -28.62 13.14
CA ALA A 623 14.93 -28.41 14.37
C ALA A 623 16.45 -28.22 14.16
N ASP A 624 16.98 -28.55 12.97
CA ASP A 624 18.41 -28.47 12.61
C ASP A 624 18.57 -27.92 11.19
N MET A 625 17.98 -26.76 10.92
CA MET A 625 18.07 -26.06 9.64
C MET A 625 19.50 -25.59 9.33
N LYS A 626 19.88 -25.58 8.06
CA LYS A 626 21.23 -25.19 7.64
C LYS A 626 21.21 -24.27 6.42
N GLU A 627 22.01 -23.21 6.41
CA GLU A 627 22.37 -22.49 5.19
C GLU A 627 23.43 -23.33 4.45
N VAL A 628 22.98 -24.04 3.40
CA VAL A 628 23.85 -24.99 2.67
C VAL A 628 24.65 -24.33 1.56
N SER A 629 24.15 -23.22 1.03
CA SER A 629 24.85 -22.46 -0.01
C SER A 629 24.41 -20.99 0.02
N ARG A 630 25.31 -20.09 -0.38
CA ARG A 630 24.98 -18.66 -0.55
C ARG A 630 25.85 -18.02 -1.61
N ILE A 631 25.32 -16.95 -2.23
CA ILE A 631 26.05 -16.09 -3.14
C ILE A 631 25.83 -14.61 -2.75
N TYR A 632 26.78 -13.78 -3.11
CA TYR A 632 26.70 -12.33 -2.96
C TYR A 632 26.86 -11.65 -4.31
N ILE A 633 26.02 -10.66 -4.58
CA ILE A 633 26.22 -9.72 -5.66
C ILE A 633 26.59 -8.39 -5.01
N SER A 634 27.87 -8.03 -5.13
CA SER A 634 28.46 -6.92 -4.37
C SER A 634 27.92 -5.57 -4.81
N ASN A 635 27.68 -4.67 -3.85
CA ASN A 635 27.18 -3.31 -4.07
C ASN A 635 25.99 -3.27 -5.01
N SER A 636 24.96 -4.05 -4.70
CA SER A 636 23.78 -4.19 -5.55
C SER A 636 22.47 -4.15 -4.76
N TYR A 637 21.40 -3.88 -5.51
CA TYR A 637 20.03 -3.87 -5.04
C TYR A 637 19.14 -4.61 -6.03
N SER A 638 18.00 -5.13 -5.58
CA SER A 638 17.05 -5.84 -6.43
C SER A 638 15.61 -5.47 -6.10
N GLU A 639 14.76 -5.33 -7.12
CA GLU A 639 13.31 -5.25 -6.94
C GLU A 639 12.75 -6.53 -6.28
N ALA A 640 13.42 -7.67 -6.44
CA ALA A 640 13.05 -8.94 -5.82
C ALA A 640 13.04 -8.93 -4.27
N LEU A 641 13.67 -7.94 -3.64
CA LEU A 641 13.61 -7.74 -2.19
C LEU A 641 12.22 -7.34 -1.69
N TYR A 642 11.43 -6.65 -2.52
CA TYR A 642 10.12 -6.12 -2.14
C TYR A 642 9.00 -6.39 -3.16
N ASN A 643 9.30 -7.04 -4.26
CA ASN A 643 8.34 -7.40 -5.29
C ASN A 643 8.65 -8.79 -5.84
N HIS A 644 7.93 -9.78 -5.38
CA HIS A 644 8.09 -11.18 -5.78
C HIS A 644 7.87 -11.42 -7.27
N ARG A 645 7.00 -10.63 -7.87
CA ARG A 645 6.72 -10.72 -9.31
C ARG A 645 7.97 -10.46 -10.15
N ALA A 646 9.01 -9.87 -9.52
CA ALA A 646 10.32 -9.67 -10.14
C ALA A 646 11.21 -10.92 -10.12
N VAL A 647 10.81 -11.98 -9.41
CA VAL A 647 11.51 -13.27 -9.35
C VAL A 647 10.90 -14.21 -10.38
N THR A 648 11.66 -14.63 -11.37
CA THR A 648 11.23 -15.66 -12.32
C THR A 648 11.95 -16.96 -12.01
N LEU A 649 11.19 -18.04 -11.92
CA LEU A 649 11.68 -19.35 -11.54
C LEU A 649 11.48 -20.35 -12.67
N ASP A 650 12.52 -21.09 -12.99
CA ASP A 650 12.42 -22.34 -13.73
C ASP A 650 12.92 -23.49 -12.85
N ILE A 651 12.00 -24.08 -12.12
CA ILE A 651 12.29 -25.15 -11.15
C ILE A 651 12.81 -26.40 -11.87
N GLU A 652 12.32 -26.68 -13.07
CA GLU A 652 12.71 -27.87 -13.85
C GLU A 652 14.17 -27.78 -14.34
N PHE A 653 14.59 -26.59 -14.79
CA PHE A 653 15.96 -26.35 -15.21
C PHE A 653 16.85 -25.89 -14.03
N GLY A 654 16.26 -25.61 -12.89
CA GLY A 654 16.95 -25.12 -11.71
C GLY A 654 17.51 -23.70 -11.88
N ARG A 655 16.83 -22.82 -12.61
CA ARG A 655 17.27 -21.43 -12.82
C ARG A 655 16.33 -20.42 -12.14
N ILE A 656 16.95 -19.41 -11.59
CA ILE A 656 16.27 -18.26 -10.97
C ILE A 656 16.80 -17.00 -11.67
N TYR A 657 15.88 -16.11 -12.02
CA TYR A 657 16.18 -14.84 -12.68
C TYR A 657 15.66 -13.71 -11.80
N ILE A 658 16.51 -12.75 -11.44
CA ILE A 658 16.15 -11.57 -10.66
C ILE A 658 16.74 -10.31 -11.28
N PRO A 659 16.01 -9.18 -11.33
CA PRO A 659 16.58 -7.91 -11.74
C PRO A 659 17.59 -7.44 -10.70
N VAL A 660 18.72 -6.90 -11.17
CA VAL A 660 19.76 -6.36 -10.29
C VAL A 660 20.19 -4.99 -10.77
N MET A 661 20.25 -4.06 -9.84
CA MET A 661 20.79 -2.73 -9.98
C MET A 661 22.17 -2.72 -9.34
N LEU A 662 23.22 -2.53 -10.13
CA LEU A 662 24.60 -2.49 -9.67
C LEU A 662 24.99 -1.03 -9.44
N PHE A 663 25.48 -0.68 -8.27
CA PHE A 663 26.02 0.67 -8.04
C PHE A 663 27.27 0.85 -8.94
N TRP A 664 27.25 1.85 -9.79
CA TRP A 664 28.31 2.22 -10.74
C TRP A 664 28.42 1.36 -12.02
N GLN A 665 27.47 0.47 -12.29
CA GLN A 665 27.41 -0.34 -13.52
C GLN A 665 25.98 -0.35 -14.09
N PRO A 666 25.80 -0.73 -15.36
CA PRO A 666 24.47 -0.91 -15.94
C PRO A 666 23.68 -1.97 -15.17
N GLU A 667 22.36 -1.80 -15.15
CA GLU A 667 21.40 -2.76 -14.60
C GLU A 667 21.34 -4.03 -15.48
N GLY A 668 20.82 -5.11 -14.90
CA GLY A 668 20.70 -6.36 -15.62
C GLY A 668 19.83 -7.39 -14.91
N ILE A 669 19.76 -8.58 -15.47
CA ILE A 669 19.12 -9.75 -14.88
C ILE A 669 20.18 -10.73 -14.41
N ALA A 670 20.26 -11.00 -13.12
CA ALA A 670 21.10 -12.05 -12.57
C ALA A 670 20.49 -13.42 -12.87
N VAL A 671 21.31 -14.32 -13.44
CA VAL A 671 20.95 -15.72 -13.71
C VAL A 671 21.63 -16.59 -12.66
N ILE A 672 20.82 -17.20 -11.81
CA ILE A 672 21.28 -18.01 -10.68
C ILE A 672 20.92 -19.47 -10.98
N GLN A 673 21.91 -20.35 -10.92
CA GLN A 673 21.73 -21.79 -11.09
C GLN A 673 21.58 -22.43 -9.71
N VAL A 674 20.53 -23.22 -9.54
CA VAL A 674 20.31 -24.11 -8.41
C VAL A 674 20.62 -25.52 -8.89
N LYS A 675 21.54 -26.18 -8.24
CA LYS A 675 21.89 -27.58 -8.56
C LYS A 675 22.21 -28.34 -7.29
N ASP A 676 21.53 -29.45 -7.08
CA ASP A 676 21.61 -30.25 -5.86
C ASP A 676 21.33 -29.33 -4.64
N SER A 677 22.26 -29.25 -3.70
CA SER A 677 22.14 -28.37 -2.50
C SER A 677 23.02 -27.12 -2.63
N SER A 678 23.25 -26.62 -3.86
CA SER A 678 24.09 -25.45 -4.07
C SER A 678 23.46 -24.43 -5.04
N ILE A 679 23.79 -23.15 -4.83
CA ILE A 679 23.48 -22.07 -5.75
C ILE A 679 24.75 -21.40 -6.25
N SER A 680 24.71 -20.96 -7.50
CA SER A 680 25.81 -20.22 -8.13
C SER A 680 25.29 -19.13 -9.05
N LEU A 681 25.95 -17.97 -9.07
CA LEU A 681 25.68 -16.93 -10.06
C LEU A 681 26.32 -17.38 -11.39
N THR A 682 25.48 -17.64 -12.39
CA THR A 682 25.96 -18.01 -13.71
C THR A 682 26.48 -16.78 -14.46
N THR A 683 25.70 -15.73 -14.52
CA THR A 683 26.05 -14.45 -15.17
C THR A 683 25.05 -13.38 -14.78
N ILE A 684 25.34 -12.14 -15.16
CA ILE A 684 24.36 -11.04 -15.18
C ILE A 684 24.19 -10.62 -16.62
N LEU A 685 22.98 -10.79 -17.16
CA LEU A 685 22.62 -10.35 -18.50
C LEU A 685 22.39 -8.85 -18.48
N MET A 686 23.37 -8.10 -19.01
CA MET A 686 23.38 -6.64 -18.94
C MET A 686 22.33 -6.05 -19.89
N HIS A 687 21.32 -5.42 -19.29
CA HIS A 687 20.23 -4.76 -19.99
C HIS A 687 19.69 -3.61 -19.16
N GLN A 688 20.06 -2.38 -19.52
CA GLN A 688 19.73 -1.19 -18.75
C GLN A 688 18.23 -1.00 -18.57
N GLY A 689 17.79 -0.85 -17.34
CA GLY A 689 16.38 -0.68 -16.99
C GLY A 689 15.57 -1.97 -17.04
N SER A 690 16.20 -3.14 -17.13
CA SER A 690 15.47 -4.42 -17.13
C SER A 690 14.88 -4.71 -15.74
N ARG A 691 13.59 -5.03 -15.73
CA ARG A 691 12.81 -5.27 -14.51
C ARG A 691 12.22 -6.68 -14.44
N ARG A 692 12.10 -7.37 -15.56
CA ARG A 692 11.57 -8.74 -15.61
C ARG A 692 12.39 -9.60 -16.54
N ALA A 693 12.42 -10.88 -16.23
CA ALA A 693 12.82 -11.93 -17.16
C ALA A 693 11.63 -12.86 -17.38
N ILE A 694 11.41 -13.29 -18.60
CA ILE A 694 10.44 -14.32 -18.95
C ILE A 694 11.10 -15.30 -19.94
N TYR A 695 10.64 -16.54 -20.00
CA TYR A 695 11.09 -17.48 -21.00
C TYR A 695 9.91 -18.08 -21.78
N ILE A 696 10.14 -18.32 -23.07
CA ILE A 696 9.17 -18.94 -23.98
C ILE A 696 9.94 -19.96 -24.83
N GLY A 697 9.67 -21.25 -24.65
CA GLY A 697 10.38 -22.33 -25.30
C GLY A 697 11.89 -22.30 -25.04
N ASN A 698 12.69 -22.10 -26.08
CA ASN A 698 14.15 -22.05 -26.01
C ASN A 698 14.72 -20.62 -25.98
N GLU A 699 13.91 -19.62 -25.68
CA GLU A 699 14.33 -18.23 -25.63
C GLU A 699 14.06 -17.62 -24.23
N LEU A 700 15.01 -16.84 -23.77
CA LEU A 700 14.92 -16.02 -22.55
C LEU A 700 14.82 -14.56 -22.99
N TYR A 701 13.85 -13.85 -22.42
CA TYR A 701 13.58 -12.45 -22.69
C TYR A 701 13.86 -11.63 -21.42
N THR A 702 14.75 -10.64 -21.50
CA THR A 702 14.88 -9.63 -20.47
C THR A 702 14.12 -8.38 -20.92
N VAL A 703 13.26 -7.86 -20.07
CA VAL A 703 12.32 -6.79 -20.41
C VAL A 703 12.65 -5.53 -19.63
N ALA A 704 12.96 -4.47 -20.38
CA ALA A 704 13.14 -3.11 -19.90
C ALA A 704 11.98 -2.20 -20.37
N LEU A 705 11.96 -0.95 -19.92
CA LEU A 705 10.91 0.01 -20.30
C LEU A 705 10.96 0.41 -21.79
N ASN A 706 12.11 0.27 -22.44
CA ASN A 706 12.39 0.76 -23.80
C ASN A 706 12.85 -0.31 -24.77
N SER A 707 13.14 -1.53 -24.31
CA SER A 707 13.51 -2.63 -25.18
C SER A 707 13.29 -4.00 -24.52
N ILE A 708 13.28 -5.04 -25.34
CA ILE A 708 13.32 -6.44 -24.93
C ILE A 708 14.55 -7.06 -25.57
N LYS A 709 15.45 -7.64 -24.79
CA LYS A 709 16.54 -8.46 -25.29
C LYS A 709 16.20 -9.93 -25.23
N ILE A 710 16.54 -10.66 -26.27
CA ILE A 710 16.28 -12.09 -26.44
C ILE A 710 17.59 -12.83 -26.40
N TYR A 711 17.64 -13.87 -25.61
CA TYR A 711 18.81 -14.73 -25.44
C TYR A 711 18.44 -16.18 -25.74
N ASN A 712 19.42 -16.95 -26.24
CA ASN A 712 19.30 -18.39 -26.24
C ASN A 712 19.15 -18.88 -24.79
N TYR A 713 18.11 -19.66 -24.53
CA TYR A 713 17.80 -20.09 -23.15
C TYR A 713 18.91 -20.91 -22.50
N GLN A 714 19.61 -21.78 -23.30
CA GLN A 714 20.65 -22.66 -22.77
C GLN A 714 22.00 -21.97 -22.64
N THR A 715 22.45 -21.30 -23.72
CA THR A 715 23.80 -20.70 -23.83
C THR A 715 23.86 -19.30 -23.21
N LEU A 716 22.72 -18.62 -23.06
CA LEU A 716 22.60 -17.22 -22.62
C LEU A 716 23.28 -16.22 -23.57
N GLU A 717 23.53 -16.62 -24.82
CA GLU A 717 24.00 -15.73 -25.87
C GLU A 717 22.87 -14.82 -26.35
N GLU A 718 23.14 -13.52 -26.50
CA GLU A 718 22.19 -12.54 -27.02
C GLU A 718 21.90 -12.83 -28.48
N LEU A 719 20.62 -12.98 -28.83
CA LEU A 719 20.15 -13.28 -30.17
C LEU A 719 19.62 -12.05 -30.89
N TYR A 720 18.85 -11.23 -30.16
CA TYR A 720 18.13 -10.12 -30.79
C TYR A 720 17.72 -9.09 -29.73
N GLU A 721 17.51 -7.83 -30.15
CA GLU A 721 16.90 -6.78 -29.36
C GLU A 721 15.71 -6.16 -30.10
N ILE A 722 14.57 -6.08 -29.42
CA ILE A 722 13.34 -5.44 -29.92
C ILE A 722 13.24 -4.08 -29.25
N PRO A 723 13.37 -2.96 -29.95
CA PRO A 723 13.12 -1.65 -29.37
C PRO A 723 11.61 -1.45 -29.13
N LEU A 724 11.26 -0.98 -27.93
CA LEU A 724 9.90 -0.58 -27.56
C LEU A 724 9.75 0.92 -27.82
N THR A 725 9.72 1.30 -29.10
CA THR A 725 9.50 2.67 -29.55
C THR A 725 8.17 2.75 -30.28
N GLY A 726 7.32 3.72 -29.88
CA GLY A 726 6.02 4.01 -30.50
C GLY A 726 6.11 5.09 -31.54
#